data_4c6acc4160adfe7df46ce81f4126ea55
#
_entry.id   4c6acc4160adfe7df46ce81f4126ea55
#
_cell.length_a   1.000
_cell.length_b   1.000
_cell.length_c   1.000
_cell.angle_alpha   90.00
_cell.angle_beta   90.00
_cell.angle_gamma   90.00
#
_symmetry.space_group_name_H-M   'P 1'
#
loop_
_entity.id
_entity.type
_entity.pdbx_description
1 polymer ?
#
loop_
_entity_poly.entity_id
_entity_poly.type
_entity_poly.pdbx_seq_one_letter_code
_entity_poly.pdbx_strand_id
1 'polypeptide(L)'
;MMDAIGVADTLRKAVVLHRAGDLVEAARLYKVILSTDAKHIDALTLLGTVCMQRGEWEDSLCFVDRSLALNPSQPGVLVNRGNALACLKRFDEALQSYDRAIALRPGYAEAHAHRAGVLRELRRPNEALASCERAIALRPDHAAAFNQRALVLRDLGLPEEAVQSCDRAIALKPEFGHAYHNRSKSLLDLGRRAEALRSLERAFRLNPELEYLQGSLLHFAMLTCDWSELRMRTERVLEGIERGARAALPFELLATSATPAQQQRCAIIFSQSEYPPVDTLRAPGYAHDRIRLGYFSADFHDHAVAILSVELFELHDRARFEVFGFSHGRSPDDAMRRRLRRGFDRFIEVADKSDRAIAAIARDLEIDIAIDLGGHTGQSCLGVLAHNPAPVSVHFLGYPGTLGASFVDYLIADPIVVPSEQRQFYTERIAYLPDTCQVNDRQRVIADRTFTRAELGLPAGGFVYCCFNGSYKIEPTVFDVWMRLLRRVEGSVLWLVADNDAVPANLRREAVVRGVSGDRVVFAPRIPLADHMARHRAADLFLDTFYFNAHTTASAALWAGLPVLTCRGETYASRIGASVLTAIGLPELVAGSSAEYEALAFDLATQPKKLGTIRRKLEEHRLTYPLFDSPRFARNIENVYTQILTRARDGLPPQDIHVARPES
;
A
#
# COMPACT_ATOMS: atom_id res chain seq x y z
N MET A 1 -14.94 -41.98 -36.91
CA MET A 1 -13.56 -41.81 -36.41
C MET A 1 -12.74 -41.29 -37.58
N MET A 2 -11.99 -40.20 -37.36
CA MET A 2 -11.02 -39.71 -38.35
C MET A 2 -9.87 -40.71 -38.49
N ASP A 3 -9.40 -40.99 -39.69
CA ASP A 3 -8.20 -41.78 -39.90
C ASP A 3 -6.93 -40.94 -39.58
N ALA A 4 -5.76 -41.55 -39.55
CA ALA A 4 -4.50 -40.88 -39.21
C ALA A 4 -4.18 -39.71 -40.16
N ILE A 5 -4.59 -39.74 -41.41
CA ILE A 5 -4.42 -38.68 -42.40
C ILE A 5 -5.32 -37.49 -42.04
N GLY A 6 -6.58 -37.74 -41.69
CA GLY A 6 -7.53 -36.72 -41.26
C GLY A 6 -7.12 -36.01 -39.96
N VAL A 7 -6.47 -36.74 -39.00
CA VAL A 7 -5.92 -36.16 -37.78
C VAL A 7 -4.75 -35.20 -38.11
N ALA A 8 -3.82 -35.59 -39.00
CA ALA A 8 -2.67 -34.78 -39.39
C ALA A 8 -3.11 -33.51 -40.14
N ASP A 9 -4.12 -33.60 -41.02
CA ASP A 9 -4.68 -32.44 -41.75
C ASP A 9 -5.40 -31.48 -40.81
N THR A 10 -6.18 -32.00 -39.87
CA THR A 10 -6.85 -31.19 -38.86
C THR A 10 -5.85 -30.48 -37.97
N LEU A 11 -4.74 -31.16 -37.55
CA LEU A 11 -3.68 -30.55 -36.79
C LEU A 11 -3.00 -29.39 -37.52
N ARG A 12 -2.65 -29.59 -38.83
CA ARG A 12 -2.06 -28.52 -39.64
C ARG A 12 -3.00 -27.30 -39.72
N LYS A 13 -4.29 -27.52 -40.00
CA LYS A 13 -5.29 -26.46 -40.01
C LYS A 13 -5.40 -25.73 -38.69
N ALA A 14 -5.46 -26.46 -37.57
CA ALA A 14 -5.50 -25.86 -36.24
C ALA A 14 -4.27 -25.00 -35.91
N VAL A 15 -3.06 -25.45 -36.29
CA VAL A 15 -1.82 -24.68 -36.12
C VAL A 15 -1.83 -23.39 -36.94
N VAL A 16 -2.35 -23.42 -38.21
CA VAL A 16 -2.47 -22.21 -39.02
C VAL A 16 -3.40 -21.19 -38.37
N LEU A 17 -4.57 -21.63 -37.92
CA LEU A 17 -5.53 -20.76 -37.21
C LEU A 17 -4.96 -20.22 -35.89
N HIS A 18 -4.28 -21.05 -35.15
CA HIS A 18 -3.59 -20.63 -33.91
C HIS A 18 -2.57 -19.52 -34.20
N ARG A 19 -1.73 -19.67 -35.21
CA ARG A 19 -0.77 -18.65 -35.65
C ARG A 19 -1.43 -17.38 -36.19
N ALA A 20 -2.61 -17.50 -36.77
CA ALA A 20 -3.40 -16.36 -37.24
C ALA A 20 -4.17 -15.63 -36.11
N GLY A 21 -4.11 -16.16 -34.84
CA GLY A 21 -4.80 -15.58 -33.70
C GLY A 21 -6.26 -16.03 -33.55
N ASP A 22 -6.78 -16.90 -34.39
CA ASP A 22 -8.11 -17.51 -34.20
C ASP A 22 -8.04 -18.63 -33.21
N LEU A 23 -7.96 -18.22 -31.94
CA LEU A 23 -7.79 -19.14 -30.79
C LEU A 23 -9.03 -19.99 -30.52
N VAL A 24 -10.23 -19.51 -30.89
CA VAL A 24 -11.49 -20.22 -30.64
C VAL A 24 -11.58 -21.41 -31.56
N GLU A 25 -11.39 -21.21 -32.87
CA GLU A 25 -11.49 -22.28 -33.86
C GLU A 25 -10.29 -23.25 -33.76
N ALA A 26 -9.10 -22.74 -33.41
CA ALA A 26 -7.93 -23.58 -33.12
C ALA A 26 -8.21 -24.52 -31.96
N ALA A 27 -8.75 -24.02 -30.82
CA ALA A 27 -9.13 -24.85 -29.68
C ALA A 27 -10.15 -25.91 -30.03
N ARG A 28 -11.17 -25.54 -30.84
CA ARG A 28 -12.19 -26.48 -31.32
C ARG A 28 -11.56 -27.64 -32.09
N LEU A 29 -10.66 -27.34 -33.03
CA LEU A 29 -10.00 -28.38 -33.81
C LEU A 29 -9.06 -29.26 -32.96
N TYR A 30 -8.31 -28.72 -32.01
CA TYR A 30 -7.50 -29.52 -31.11
C TYR A 30 -8.38 -30.46 -30.25
N LYS A 31 -9.56 -29.99 -29.78
CA LYS A 31 -10.53 -30.84 -29.07
C LYS A 31 -11.09 -31.96 -29.95
N VAL A 32 -11.31 -31.71 -31.26
CA VAL A 32 -11.71 -32.74 -32.23
C VAL A 32 -10.63 -33.82 -32.36
N ILE A 33 -9.36 -33.44 -32.46
CA ILE A 33 -8.25 -34.41 -32.47
C ILE A 33 -8.26 -35.26 -31.19
N LEU A 34 -8.38 -34.61 -30.02
CA LEU A 34 -8.38 -35.29 -28.72
C LEU A 34 -9.60 -36.17 -28.49
N SER A 35 -10.72 -35.97 -29.17
CA SER A 35 -11.86 -36.85 -29.18
C SER A 35 -11.62 -38.14 -29.98
N THR A 36 -10.67 -38.11 -30.93
CA THR A 36 -10.27 -39.28 -31.75
C THR A 36 -9.06 -39.97 -31.11
N ASP A 37 -8.07 -39.23 -30.66
CA ASP A 37 -6.88 -39.68 -29.96
C ASP A 37 -6.63 -38.83 -28.70
N ALA A 38 -7.14 -39.32 -27.57
CA ALA A 38 -7.03 -38.64 -26.28
C ALA A 38 -5.58 -38.51 -25.76
N LYS A 39 -4.61 -39.21 -26.39
CA LYS A 39 -3.19 -39.23 -26.04
C LYS A 39 -2.32 -38.46 -27.05
N HIS A 40 -2.91 -37.73 -27.99
CA HIS A 40 -2.17 -36.96 -28.98
C HIS A 40 -1.41 -35.80 -28.34
N ILE A 41 -0.10 -36.00 -28.11
CA ILE A 41 0.77 -35.09 -27.33
C ILE A 41 0.77 -33.66 -27.90
N ASP A 42 0.91 -33.49 -29.23
CA ASP A 42 0.96 -32.16 -29.83
C ASP A 42 -0.39 -31.42 -29.66
N ALA A 43 -1.51 -32.11 -29.81
CA ALA A 43 -2.83 -31.50 -29.62
C ALA A 43 -3.06 -31.09 -28.15
N LEU A 44 -2.62 -31.90 -27.17
CA LEU A 44 -2.65 -31.55 -25.75
C LEU A 44 -1.78 -30.30 -25.45
N THR A 45 -0.54 -30.29 -25.94
CA THR A 45 0.40 -29.20 -25.74
C THR A 45 -0.12 -27.89 -26.35
N LEU A 46 -0.57 -27.95 -27.60
CA LEU A 46 -1.04 -26.75 -28.31
C LEU A 46 -2.39 -26.24 -27.76
N LEU A 47 -3.30 -27.14 -27.34
CA LEU A 47 -4.53 -26.73 -26.67
C LEU A 47 -4.22 -26.06 -25.33
N GLY A 48 -3.30 -26.61 -24.53
CA GLY A 48 -2.84 -25.99 -23.29
C GLY A 48 -2.25 -24.59 -23.55
N THR A 49 -1.51 -24.41 -24.64
CA THR A 49 -0.97 -23.09 -25.05
C THR A 49 -2.09 -22.13 -25.44
N VAL A 50 -3.12 -22.58 -26.18
CA VAL A 50 -4.30 -21.76 -26.52
C VAL A 50 -5.06 -21.36 -25.26
N CYS A 51 -5.31 -22.26 -24.34
CA CYS A 51 -5.95 -21.96 -23.06
C CYS A 51 -5.16 -20.88 -22.29
N MET A 52 -3.83 -21.00 -22.24
CA MET A 52 -2.96 -19.99 -21.63
C MET A 52 -3.10 -18.61 -22.29
N GLN A 53 -3.13 -18.54 -23.62
CA GLN A 53 -3.32 -17.28 -24.37
C GLN A 53 -4.71 -16.65 -24.15
N ARG A 54 -5.70 -17.46 -23.78
CA ARG A 54 -7.07 -17.02 -23.45
C ARG A 54 -7.26 -16.70 -21.97
N GLY A 55 -6.22 -16.88 -21.14
CA GLY A 55 -6.31 -16.68 -19.69
C GLY A 55 -7.00 -17.81 -18.91
N GLU A 56 -7.22 -18.97 -19.57
CA GLU A 56 -7.86 -20.16 -19.00
C GLU A 56 -6.77 -21.04 -18.33
N TRP A 57 -6.27 -20.59 -17.19
CA TRP A 57 -5.04 -21.13 -16.56
C TRP A 57 -5.20 -22.58 -16.05
N GLU A 58 -6.33 -22.90 -15.40
CA GLU A 58 -6.64 -24.23 -14.89
C GLU A 58 -6.78 -25.24 -16.05
N ASP A 59 -7.49 -24.85 -17.13
CA ASP A 59 -7.62 -25.70 -18.31
C ASP A 59 -6.27 -25.90 -19.00
N SER A 60 -5.47 -24.83 -19.11
CA SER A 60 -4.09 -24.92 -19.60
C SER A 60 -3.29 -25.95 -18.80
N LEU A 61 -3.33 -25.86 -17.46
CA LEU A 61 -2.62 -26.76 -16.56
C LEU A 61 -3.09 -28.22 -16.75
N CYS A 62 -4.39 -28.46 -16.88
CA CYS A 62 -4.95 -29.79 -17.13
C CYS A 62 -4.38 -30.41 -18.42
N PHE A 63 -4.33 -29.66 -19.53
CA PHE A 63 -3.85 -30.20 -20.80
C PHE A 63 -2.32 -30.36 -20.82
N VAL A 64 -1.53 -29.44 -20.26
CA VAL A 64 -0.08 -29.59 -20.22
C VAL A 64 0.35 -30.72 -19.27
N ASP A 65 -0.35 -30.95 -18.14
CA ASP A 65 -0.07 -32.08 -17.24
C ASP A 65 -0.35 -33.40 -17.90
N ARG A 66 -1.44 -33.54 -18.69
CA ARG A 66 -1.69 -34.73 -19.51
C ARG A 66 -0.60 -34.96 -20.56
N SER A 67 -0.12 -33.91 -21.22
CA SER A 67 0.99 -34.00 -22.17
C SER A 67 2.29 -34.48 -21.49
N LEU A 68 2.61 -33.90 -20.31
CA LEU A 68 3.79 -34.27 -19.52
C LEU A 68 3.70 -35.71 -18.93
N ALA A 69 2.51 -36.20 -18.64
CA ALA A 69 2.28 -37.58 -18.19
C ALA A 69 2.62 -38.57 -19.33
N LEU A 70 2.40 -38.21 -20.57
CA LEU A 70 2.72 -39.03 -21.75
C LEU A 70 4.21 -38.92 -22.15
N ASN A 71 4.77 -37.73 -22.05
CA ASN A 71 6.19 -37.46 -22.30
C ASN A 71 6.73 -36.45 -21.29
N PRO A 72 7.44 -36.91 -20.24
CA PRO A 72 7.98 -36.05 -19.19
C PRO A 72 9.15 -35.13 -19.61
N SER A 73 9.76 -35.39 -20.77
CA SER A 73 11.00 -34.73 -21.21
C SER A 73 10.73 -33.63 -22.24
N GLN A 74 9.82 -32.70 -21.92
CA GLN A 74 9.39 -31.60 -22.79
C GLN A 74 9.70 -30.23 -22.13
N PRO A 75 10.92 -29.64 -22.31
CA PRO A 75 11.27 -28.39 -21.61
C PRO A 75 10.31 -27.23 -21.89
N GLY A 76 9.81 -27.10 -23.13
CA GLY A 76 8.84 -26.05 -23.49
C GLY A 76 7.49 -26.20 -22.78
N VAL A 77 7.00 -27.43 -22.65
CA VAL A 77 5.75 -27.72 -21.95
C VAL A 77 5.87 -27.50 -20.43
N LEU A 78 7.04 -27.82 -19.88
CA LEU A 78 7.34 -27.52 -18.47
C LEU A 78 7.38 -26.00 -18.21
N VAL A 79 7.90 -25.19 -19.15
CA VAL A 79 7.83 -23.73 -19.04
C VAL A 79 6.36 -23.27 -19.11
N ASN A 80 5.54 -23.80 -20.02
CA ASN A 80 4.11 -23.46 -20.09
C ASN A 80 3.37 -23.84 -18.80
N ARG A 81 3.69 -25.03 -18.22
CA ARG A 81 3.20 -25.43 -16.90
C ARG A 81 3.56 -24.43 -15.82
N GLY A 82 4.84 -24.03 -15.77
CA GLY A 82 5.33 -23.05 -14.83
C GLY A 82 4.62 -21.70 -14.99
N ASN A 83 4.39 -21.25 -16.23
CA ASN A 83 3.67 -20.00 -16.50
C ASN A 83 2.21 -20.06 -16.02
N ALA A 84 1.48 -21.15 -16.31
CA ALA A 84 0.11 -21.33 -15.84
C ALA A 84 0.05 -21.34 -14.30
N LEU A 85 0.95 -22.08 -13.65
CA LEU A 85 1.06 -22.11 -12.19
C LEU A 85 1.43 -20.75 -11.57
N ALA A 86 2.30 -20.00 -12.21
CA ALA A 86 2.67 -18.64 -11.78
C ALA A 86 1.46 -17.68 -11.85
N CYS A 87 0.65 -17.77 -12.91
CA CYS A 87 -0.61 -16.99 -13.03
C CYS A 87 -1.64 -17.41 -11.96
N LEU A 88 -1.66 -18.67 -11.58
CA LEU A 88 -2.47 -19.20 -10.46
C LEU A 88 -1.84 -18.94 -9.08
N LYS A 89 -0.75 -18.16 -8.99
CA LYS A 89 0.01 -17.86 -7.76
C LYS A 89 0.55 -19.12 -7.03
N ARG A 90 0.63 -20.26 -7.71
CA ARG A 90 1.22 -21.53 -7.20
C ARG A 90 2.74 -21.54 -7.43
N PHE A 91 3.42 -20.59 -6.78
CA PHE A 91 4.82 -20.23 -7.10
C PHE A 91 5.81 -21.36 -6.83
N ASP A 92 5.67 -22.15 -5.76
CA ASP A 92 6.56 -23.28 -5.48
C ASP A 92 6.51 -24.33 -6.58
N GLU A 93 5.33 -24.65 -7.10
CA GLU A 93 5.14 -25.62 -8.17
C GLU A 93 5.61 -25.06 -9.53
N ALA A 94 5.42 -23.75 -9.74
CA ALA A 94 5.97 -23.06 -10.91
C ALA A 94 7.51 -23.14 -10.92
N LEU A 95 8.15 -22.87 -9.77
CA LEU A 95 9.60 -22.97 -9.61
C LEU A 95 10.10 -24.38 -9.94
N GLN A 96 9.45 -25.42 -9.38
CA GLN A 96 9.80 -26.82 -9.70
C GLN A 96 9.69 -27.11 -11.21
N SER A 97 8.67 -26.56 -11.88
CA SER A 97 8.49 -26.76 -13.34
C SER A 97 9.62 -26.11 -14.14
N TYR A 98 10.03 -24.88 -13.76
CA TYR A 98 11.16 -24.21 -14.40
C TYR A 98 12.48 -24.90 -14.09
N ASP A 99 12.73 -25.33 -12.86
CA ASP A 99 13.93 -26.04 -12.48
C ASP A 99 14.08 -27.34 -13.27
N ARG A 100 12.98 -28.06 -13.48
CA ARG A 100 12.98 -29.27 -14.32
C ARG A 100 13.20 -28.96 -15.79
N ALA A 101 12.61 -27.86 -16.31
CA ALA A 101 12.86 -27.41 -17.69
C ALA A 101 14.33 -27.05 -17.92
N ILE A 102 14.96 -26.36 -16.96
CA ILE A 102 16.38 -26.00 -16.98
C ILE A 102 17.27 -27.23 -16.86
N ALA A 103 16.92 -28.20 -16.02
CA ALA A 103 17.67 -29.45 -15.91
C ALA A 103 17.69 -30.23 -17.24
N LEU A 104 16.58 -30.26 -17.97
CA LEU A 104 16.49 -30.88 -19.29
C LEU A 104 17.18 -30.04 -20.38
N ARG A 105 17.21 -28.71 -20.26
CA ARG A 105 17.78 -27.78 -21.23
C ARG A 105 18.46 -26.61 -20.53
N PRO A 106 19.73 -26.76 -20.08
CA PRO A 106 20.42 -25.71 -19.32
C PRO A 106 20.59 -24.36 -20.02
N GLY A 107 20.55 -24.35 -21.35
CA GLY A 107 20.61 -23.14 -22.20
C GLY A 107 19.26 -22.48 -22.49
N TYR A 108 18.22 -22.76 -21.71
CA TYR A 108 16.87 -22.24 -21.97
C TYR A 108 16.66 -20.86 -21.30
N ALA A 109 17.07 -19.78 -21.98
CA ALA A 109 17.06 -18.41 -21.46
C ALA A 109 15.67 -17.98 -20.92
N GLU A 110 14.58 -18.33 -21.62
CA GLU A 110 13.20 -18.01 -21.19
C GLU A 110 12.87 -18.68 -19.85
N ALA A 111 13.26 -19.93 -19.64
CA ALA A 111 13.02 -20.63 -18.39
C ALA A 111 13.72 -19.95 -17.21
N HIS A 112 14.96 -19.49 -17.40
CA HIS A 112 15.68 -18.72 -16.41
C HIS A 112 15.03 -17.36 -16.14
N ALA A 113 14.53 -16.65 -17.16
CA ALA A 113 13.84 -15.36 -16.99
C ALA A 113 12.51 -15.51 -16.22
N HIS A 114 11.70 -16.52 -16.54
CA HIS A 114 10.44 -16.80 -15.82
C HIS A 114 10.69 -17.28 -14.39
N ARG A 115 11.73 -18.14 -14.20
CA ARG A 115 12.19 -18.56 -12.87
C ARG A 115 12.51 -17.36 -11.97
N ALA A 116 13.19 -16.34 -12.52
CA ALA A 116 13.53 -15.13 -11.79
C ALA A 116 12.27 -14.38 -11.30
N GLY A 117 11.23 -14.27 -12.13
CA GLY A 117 9.97 -13.68 -11.74
C GLY A 117 9.34 -14.41 -10.54
N VAL A 118 9.27 -15.74 -10.60
CA VAL A 118 8.71 -16.55 -9.52
C VAL A 118 9.57 -16.50 -8.24
N LEU A 119 10.88 -16.51 -8.36
CA LEU A 119 11.78 -16.36 -7.19
C LEU A 119 11.61 -14.99 -6.51
N ARG A 120 11.31 -13.94 -7.27
CA ARG A 120 10.99 -12.61 -6.72
C ARG A 120 9.70 -12.65 -5.89
N GLU A 121 8.65 -13.30 -6.40
CA GLU A 121 7.39 -13.49 -5.66
C GLU A 121 7.60 -14.34 -4.39
N LEU A 122 8.51 -15.32 -4.43
CA LEU A 122 8.92 -16.13 -3.28
C LEU A 122 9.88 -15.41 -2.32
N ARG A 123 10.13 -14.10 -2.48
CA ARG A 123 11.04 -13.29 -1.67
C ARG A 123 12.49 -13.83 -1.64
N ARG A 124 12.93 -14.45 -2.74
CA ARG A 124 14.31 -14.97 -2.94
C ARG A 124 15.08 -14.11 -3.95
N PRO A 125 15.30 -12.82 -3.70
CA PRO A 125 15.76 -11.87 -4.71
C PRO A 125 17.21 -12.16 -5.19
N ASN A 126 18.08 -12.70 -4.35
CA ASN A 126 19.44 -13.04 -4.77
C ASN A 126 19.45 -14.17 -5.81
N GLU A 127 18.62 -15.20 -5.62
CA GLU A 127 18.47 -16.29 -6.59
C GLU A 127 17.73 -15.83 -7.86
N ALA A 128 16.79 -14.90 -7.71
CA ALA A 128 16.14 -14.25 -8.83
C ALA A 128 17.13 -13.46 -9.68
N LEU A 129 18.04 -12.70 -9.04
CA LEU A 129 19.10 -11.95 -9.74
C LEU A 129 20.02 -12.89 -10.51
N ALA A 130 20.51 -13.96 -9.88
CA ALA A 130 21.34 -14.96 -10.54
C ALA A 130 20.62 -15.61 -11.75
N SER A 131 19.32 -15.85 -11.64
CA SER A 131 18.52 -16.38 -12.75
C SER A 131 18.37 -15.36 -13.89
N CYS A 132 18.18 -14.07 -13.59
CA CYS A 132 18.19 -13.01 -14.61
C CYS A 132 19.54 -12.94 -15.34
N GLU A 133 20.64 -12.96 -14.59
CA GLU A 133 22.00 -12.89 -15.14
C GLU A 133 22.28 -14.10 -16.04
N ARG A 134 21.83 -15.29 -15.64
CA ARG A 134 21.94 -16.47 -16.49
C ARG A 134 21.14 -16.36 -17.76
N ALA A 135 19.90 -15.85 -17.70
CA ALA A 135 19.06 -15.61 -18.88
C ALA A 135 19.72 -14.62 -19.85
N ILE A 136 20.30 -13.52 -19.33
CA ILE A 136 21.00 -12.50 -20.10
C ILE A 136 22.29 -13.06 -20.73
N ALA A 137 23.07 -13.84 -19.97
CA ALA A 137 24.28 -14.47 -20.49
C ALA A 137 24.00 -15.45 -21.66
N LEU A 138 22.87 -16.17 -21.58
CA LEU A 138 22.42 -17.08 -22.62
C LEU A 138 21.84 -16.35 -23.85
N ARG A 139 21.19 -15.22 -23.62
CA ARG A 139 20.58 -14.41 -24.68
C ARG A 139 20.72 -12.92 -24.35
N PRO A 140 21.79 -12.24 -24.81
CA PRO A 140 22.08 -10.85 -24.48
C PRO A 140 21.08 -9.81 -25.05
N ASP A 141 20.22 -10.21 -25.96
CA ASP A 141 19.13 -9.40 -26.54
C ASP A 141 17.75 -9.66 -25.91
N HIS A 142 17.70 -10.33 -24.76
CA HIS A 142 16.45 -10.70 -24.10
C HIS A 142 15.88 -9.53 -23.26
N ALA A 143 15.14 -8.61 -23.90
CA ALA A 143 14.56 -7.44 -23.24
C ALA A 143 13.73 -7.76 -21.97
N ALA A 144 12.96 -8.86 -21.99
CA ALA A 144 12.18 -9.27 -20.82
C ALA A 144 13.05 -9.68 -19.62
N ALA A 145 14.23 -10.31 -19.85
CA ALA A 145 15.14 -10.67 -18.76
C ALA A 145 15.76 -9.42 -18.11
N PHE A 146 16.10 -8.40 -18.89
CA PHE A 146 16.54 -7.10 -18.34
C PHE A 146 15.42 -6.41 -17.55
N ASN A 147 14.19 -6.46 -18.00
CA ASN A 147 13.05 -5.90 -17.26
C ASN A 147 12.80 -6.66 -15.94
N GLN A 148 12.91 -7.98 -15.92
CA GLN A 148 12.85 -8.76 -14.68
C GLN A 148 14.01 -8.43 -13.73
N ARG A 149 15.24 -8.29 -14.27
CA ARG A 149 16.41 -7.87 -13.49
C ARG A 149 16.18 -6.52 -12.83
N ALA A 150 15.56 -5.57 -13.52
CA ALA A 150 15.23 -4.27 -12.96
C ALA A 150 14.28 -4.37 -11.75
N LEU A 151 13.24 -5.19 -11.83
CA LEU A 151 12.33 -5.43 -10.71
C LEU A 151 13.05 -6.04 -9.50
N VAL A 152 13.89 -7.05 -9.74
CA VAL A 152 14.68 -7.71 -8.70
C VAL A 152 15.67 -6.74 -8.04
N LEU A 153 16.37 -5.93 -8.83
CA LEU A 153 17.33 -4.94 -8.32
C LEU A 153 16.63 -3.88 -7.47
N ARG A 154 15.43 -3.44 -7.87
CA ARG A 154 14.64 -2.51 -7.08
C ARG A 154 14.22 -3.12 -5.73
N ASP A 155 13.80 -4.38 -5.71
CA ASP A 155 13.47 -5.12 -4.48
C ASP A 155 14.69 -5.34 -3.57
N LEU A 156 15.91 -5.34 -4.16
CA LEU A 156 17.18 -5.36 -3.43
C LEU A 156 17.64 -3.99 -2.92
N GLY A 157 16.89 -2.90 -3.23
CA GLY A 157 17.27 -1.54 -2.86
C GLY A 157 18.39 -0.94 -3.72
N LEU A 158 18.52 -1.39 -4.97
CA LEU A 158 19.52 -0.96 -5.95
C LEU A 158 18.81 -0.24 -7.14
N PRO A 159 18.18 0.92 -6.91
CA PRO A 159 17.35 1.56 -7.93
C PRO A 159 18.18 2.12 -9.11
N GLU A 160 19.45 2.50 -8.94
CA GLU A 160 20.30 2.95 -10.04
C GLU A 160 20.53 1.84 -11.06
N GLU A 161 20.91 0.64 -10.60
CA GLU A 161 21.12 -0.53 -11.44
C GLU A 161 19.82 -1.02 -12.06
N ALA A 162 18.70 -0.82 -11.36
CA ALA A 162 17.35 -1.09 -11.90
C ALA A 162 17.04 -0.19 -13.08
N VAL A 163 17.32 1.13 -12.99
CA VAL A 163 17.19 2.07 -14.11
C VAL A 163 18.04 1.64 -15.30
N GLN A 164 19.33 1.30 -15.08
CA GLN A 164 20.22 0.81 -16.15
C GLN A 164 19.66 -0.45 -16.84
N SER A 165 19.09 -1.37 -16.06
CA SER A 165 18.45 -2.57 -16.60
C SER A 165 17.21 -2.25 -17.43
N CYS A 166 16.37 -1.32 -16.98
CA CYS A 166 15.25 -0.82 -17.78
C CYS A 166 15.72 -0.13 -19.07
N ASP A 167 16.76 0.71 -19.00
CA ASP A 167 17.33 1.37 -20.16
C ASP A 167 17.82 0.35 -21.21
N ARG A 168 18.44 -0.74 -20.76
CA ARG A 168 18.84 -1.81 -21.66
C ARG A 168 17.66 -2.55 -22.27
N ALA A 169 16.60 -2.84 -21.49
CA ALA A 169 15.37 -3.44 -21.98
C ALA A 169 14.69 -2.57 -23.04
N ILE A 170 14.65 -1.25 -22.81
CA ILE A 170 14.10 -0.24 -23.73
C ILE A 170 14.93 -0.13 -25.02
N ALA A 171 16.25 -0.14 -24.90
CA ALA A 171 17.16 -0.11 -26.07
C ALA A 171 16.94 -1.33 -26.98
N LEU A 172 16.70 -2.52 -26.39
CA LEU A 172 16.42 -3.75 -27.14
C LEU A 172 14.99 -3.79 -27.71
N LYS A 173 14.03 -3.19 -26.99
CA LYS A 173 12.62 -3.15 -27.41
C LYS A 173 12.01 -1.78 -27.09
N PRO A 174 12.12 -0.78 -27.99
CA PRO A 174 11.64 0.59 -27.75
C PRO A 174 10.13 0.75 -27.47
N GLU A 175 9.33 -0.27 -27.78
CA GLU A 175 7.89 -0.32 -27.51
C GLU A 175 7.51 -1.11 -26.25
N PHE A 176 8.47 -1.36 -25.37
CA PHE A 176 8.24 -2.14 -24.16
C PHE A 176 7.64 -1.29 -23.03
N GLY A 177 6.33 -1.04 -23.06
CA GLY A 177 5.62 -0.19 -22.08
C GLY A 177 5.88 -0.55 -20.63
N HIS A 178 5.94 -1.85 -20.27
CA HIS A 178 6.28 -2.31 -18.92
C HIS A 178 7.67 -1.84 -18.45
N ALA A 179 8.67 -1.84 -19.34
CA ALA A 179 10.01 -1.38 -18.98
C ALA A 179 10.03 0.12 -18.67
N TYR A 180 9.29 0.94 -19.41
CA TYR A 180 9.12 2.35 -19.08
C TYR A 180 8.38 2.55 -17.74
N HIS A 181 7.33 1.78 -17.46
CA HIS A 181 6.62 1.86 -16.19
C HIS A 181 7.51 1.45 -15.02
N ASN A 182 8.29 0.37 -15.14
CA ASN A 182 9.23 -0.06 -14.10
C ASN A 182 10.39 0.93 -13.92
N ARG A 183 10.90 1.51 -15.03
CA ARG A 183 11.88 2.60 -14.99
C ARG A 183 11.41 3.78 -14.18
N SER A 184 10.14 4.18 -14.36
CA SER A 184 9.56 5.30 -13.62
C SER A 184 9.54 5.07 -12.11
N LYS A 185 9.22 3.85 -11.67
CA LYS A 185 9.22 3.49 -10.25
C LYS A 185 10.63 3.59 -9.65
N SER A 186 11.63 3.06 -10.34
CA SER A 186 13.03 3.15 -9.89
C SER A 186 13.55 4.59 -9.88
N LEU A 187 13.13 5.41 -10.85
CA LEU A 187 13.48 6.85 -10.88
C LEU A 187 12.79 7.63 -9.75
N LEU A 188 11.58 7.25 -9.34
CA LEU A 188 10.92 7.83 -8.17
C LEU A 188 11.64 7.50 -6.88
N ASP A 189 12.10 6.26 -6.73
CA ASP A 189 12.92 5.83 -5.58
C ASP A 189 14.23 6.66 -5.47
N LEU A 190 14.78 7.09 -6.62
CA LEU A 190 15.95 7.98 -6.72
C LEU A 190 15.63 9.49 -6.61
N GLY A 191 14.38 9.87 -6.48
CA GLY A 191 13.96 11.28 -6.52
C GLY A 191 14.05 11.95 -7.90
N ARG A 192 14.37 11.22 -8.99
CA ARG A 192 14.54 11.74 -10.37
C ARG A 192 13.19 11.92 -11.06
N ARG A 193 12.35 12.78 -10.52
CA ARG A 193 10.91 12.90 -10.85
C ARG A 193 10.63 13.30 -12.30
N ALA A 194 11.39 14.25 -12.85
CA ALA A 194 11.19 14.67 -14.25
C ALA A 194 11.41 13.53 -15.25
N GLU A 195 12.35 12.64 -14.97
CA GLU A 195 12.60 11.47 -15.81
C GLU A 195 11.56 10.38 -15.57
N ALA A 196 11.09 10.23 -14.33
CA ALA A 196 10.00 9.33 -13.99
C ALA A 196 8.72 9.70 -14.76
N LEU A 197 8.34 10.99 -14.79
CA LEU A 197 7.19 11.46 -15.55
C LEU A 197 7.32 11.12 -17.04
N ARG A 198 8.45 11.46 -17.66
CA ARG A 198 8.67 11.12 -19.09
C ARG A 198 8.53 9.63 -19.37
N SER A 199 8.98 8.80 -18.43
CA SER A 199 8.85 7.34 -18.54
C SER A 199 7.38 6.90 -18.41
N LEU A 200 6.62 7.44 -17.43
CA LEU A 200 5.18 7.17 -17.29
C LEU A 200 4.39 7.57 -18.52
N GLU A 201 4.63 8.78 -19.06
CA GLU A 201 3.97 9.26 -20.27
C GLU A 201 4.30 8.40 -21.50
N ARG A 202 5.55 7.93 -21.60
CA ARG A 202 5.92 7.02 -22.69
C ARG A 202 5.26 5.67 -22.54
N ALA A 203 5.20 5.10 -21.34
CA ALA A 203 4.45 3.88 -21.04
C ALA A 203 2.97 4.03 -21.43
N PHE A 204 2.36 5.15 -21.07
CA PHE A 204 0.96 5.45 -21.39
C PHE A 204 0.70 5.54 -22.89
N ARG A 205 1.57 6.23 -23.65
CA ARG A 205 1.45 6.30 -25.13
C ARG A 205 1.59 4.94 -25.81
N LEU A 206 2.37 4.03 -25.23
CA LEU A 206 2.58 2.68 -25.79
C LEU A 206 1.46 1.71 -25.42
N ASN A 207 0.94 1.79 -24.22
CA ASN A 207 -0.16 0.96 -23.74
C ASN A 207 -0.95 1.69 -22.64
N PRO A 208 -2.02 2.42 -23.00
CA PRO A 208 -2.86 3.15 -22.05
C PRO A 208 -3.58 2.26 -21.04
N GLU A 209 -3.82 1.00 -21.41
CA GLU A 209 -4.52 0.00 -20.57
C GLU A 209 -3.57 -0.83 -19.69
N LEU A 210 -2.29 -0.44 -19.62
CA LEU A 210 -1.35 -1.11 -18.73
C LEU A 210 -1.83 -0.98 -17.28
N GLU A 211 -1.90 -2.11 -16.59
CA GLU A 211 -2.38 -2.20 -15.21
C GLU A 211 -1.68 -1.21 -14.29
N TYR A 212 -2.47 -0.52 -13.45
CA TYR A 212 -2.05 0.48 -12.47
C TYR A 212 -1.35 1.73 -13.05
N LEU A 213 -1.19 1.85 -14.36
CA LEU A 213 -0.50 2.99 -14.97
C LEU A 213 -1.25 4.31 -14.81
N GLN A 214 -2.59 4.25 -14.93
CA GLN A 214 -3.45 5.44 -14.75
C GLN A 214 -3.33 5.99 -13.33
N GLY A 215 -3.38 5.11 -12.32
CA GLY A 215 -3.16 5.47 -10.92
C GLY A 215 -1.76 6.03 -10.67
N SER A 216 -0.73 5.42 -11.25
CA SER A 216 0.64 5.92 -11.13
C SER A 216 0.81 7.33 -11.72
N LEU A 217 0.15 7.64 -12.85
CA LEU A 217 0.14 8.99 -13.42
C LEU A 217 -0.61 9.99 -12.54
N LEU A 218 -1.77 9.58 -12.00
CA LEU A 218 -2.54 10.38 -11.06
C LEU A 218 -1.72 10.68 -9.80
N HIS A 219 -1.15 9.64 -9.19
CA HIS A 219 -0.34 9.78 -7.98
C HIS A 219 0.90 10.66 -8.21
N PHE A 220 1.54 10.53 -9.37
CA PHE A 220 2.65 11.41 -9.75
C PHE A 220 2.23 12.89 -9.81
N ALA A 221 1.08 13.19 -10.43
CA ALA A 221 0.54 14.55 -10.48
C ALA A 221 0.29 15.12 -9.08
N MET A 222 -0.25 14.29 -8.17
CA MET A 222 -0.46 14.66 -6.76
C MET A 222 0.85 14.87 -6.01
N LEU A 223 1.83 13.97 -6.15
CA LEU A 223 3.15 14.08 -5.53
C LEU A 223 3.91 15.36 -5.90
N THR A 224 3.71 15.84 -7.11
CA THR A 224 4.36 17.04 -7.63
C THR A 224 3.50 18.31 -7.52
N CYS A 225 2.25 18.17 -7.06
CA CYS A 225 1.23 19.24 -7.11
C CYS A 225 1.09 19.83 -8.52
N ASP A 226 1.20 19.00 -9.56
CA ASP A 226 0.89 19.38 -10.93
C ASP A 226 -0.58 19.04 -11.23
N TRP A 227 -1.42 20.06 -11.12
CA TRP A 227 -2.88 19.89 -11.22
C TRP A 227 -3.43 20.16 -12.62
N SER A 228 -2.58 20.37 -13.63
CA SER A 228 -3.00 20.71 -15.00
C SER A 228 -4.00 19.73 -15.60
N GLU A 229 -3.86 18.43 -15.31
CA GLU A 229 -4.74 17.36 -15.80
C GLU A 229 -5.36 16.53 -14.65
N LEU A 230 -5.23 16.97 -13.40
CA LEU A 230 -5.58 16.18 -12.22
C LEU A 230 -7.02 15.67 -12.26
N ARG A 231 -7.97 16.54 -12.61
CA ARG A 231 -9.40 16.18 -12.71
C ARG A 231 -9.63 15.09 -13.75
N MET A 232 -9.11 15.26 -14.96
CA MET A 232 -9.26 14.29 -16.05
C MET A 232 -8.63 12.94 -15.69
N ARG A 233 -7.44 12.95 -15.05
CA ARG A 233 -6.77 11.73 -14.58
C ARG A 233 -7.58 11.01 -13.50
N THR A 234 -8.15 11.76 -12.55
CA THR A 234 -9.02 11.21 -11.51
C THR A 234 -10.26 10.56 -12.12
N GLU A 235 -10.98 11.27 -13.02
CA GLU A 235 -12.16 10.75 -13.71
C GLU A 235 -11.86 9.43 -14.44
N ARG A 236 -10.76 9.35 -15.20
CA ARG A 236 -10.34 8.12 -15.90
C ARG A 236 -10.06 6.95 -14.96
N VAL A 237 -9.38 7.21 -13.84
CA VAL A 237 -9.10 6.17 -12.85
C VAL A 237 -10.41 5.64 -12.26
N LEU A 238 -11.33 6.53 -11.87
CA LEU A 238 -12.62 6.15 -11.30
C LEU A 238 -13.47 5.38 -12.30
N GLU A 239 -13.56 5.81 -13.55
CA GLU A 239 -14.23 5.06 -14.63
C GLU A 239 -13.62 3.67 -14.85
N GLY A 240 -12.28 3.56 -14.79
CA GLY A 240 -11.59 2.28 -14.86
C GLY A 240 -12.00 1.34 -13.73
N ILE A 241 -12.05 1.83 -12.49
CA ILE A 241 -12.48 1.08 -11.31
C ILE A 241 -13.94 0.63 -11.45
N GLU A 242 -14.83 1.52 -11.94
CA GLU A 242 -16.25 1.17 -12.18
C GLU A 242 -16.43 0.06 -13.22
N ARG A 243 -15.53 -0.03 -14.20
CA ARG A 243 -15.51 -1.13 -15.18
C ARG A 243 -14.82 -2.41 -14.65
N GLY A 244 -14.29 -2.40 -13.43
CA GLY A 244 -13.56 -3.52 -12.84
C GLY A 244 -12.10 -3.63 -13.31
N ALA A 245 -11.54 -2.59 -13.90
CA ALA A 245 -10.15 -2.58 -14.34
C ALA A 245 -9.19 -2.33 -13.15
N ARG A 246 -7.96 -2.84 -13.26
CA ARG A 246 -6.85 -2.57 -12.34
C ARG A 246 -6.25 -1.19 -12.64
N ALA A 247 -7.05 -0.13 -12.42
CA ALA A 247 -6.72 1.22 -12.84
C ALA A 247 -5.75 1.94 -11.88
N ALA A 248 -5.85 1.67 -10.58
CA ALA A 248 -5.02 2.28 -9.54
C ALA A 248 -4.80 1.34 -8.36
N LEU A 249 -3.73 1.61 -7.59
CA LEU A 249 -3.54 1.02 -6.28
C LEU A 249 -4.48 1.68 -5.26
N PRO A 250 -5.00 0.95 -4.25
CA PRO A 250 -5.92 1.52 -3.26
C PRO A 250 -5.39 2.77 -2.56
N PHE A 251 -4.09 2.82 -2.24
CA PHE A 251 -3.46 3.97 -1.59
C PHE A 251 -3.51 5.25 -2.46
N GLU A 252 -3.43 5.11 -3.78
CA GLU A 252 -3.43 6.24 -4.73
C GLU A 252 -4.77 6.98 -4.75
N LEU A 253 -5.87 6.36 -4.26
CA LEU A 253 -7.20 6.97 -4.20
C LEU A 253 -7.48 7.75 -2.92
N LEU A 254 -6.73 7.54 -1.84
CA LEU A 254 -7.03 8.10 -0.52
C LEU A 254 -7.08 9.63 -0.50
N ALA A 255 -6.26 10.28 -1.33
CA ALA A 255 -6.18 11.74 -1.41
C ALA A 255 -6.93 12.31 -2.63
N THR A 256 -7.93 11.59 -3.13
CA THR A 256 -8.78 12.00 -4.27
C THR A 256 -10.24 12.16 -3.83
N SER A 257 -11.07 12.64 -4.76
CA SER A 257 -12.52 12.72 -4.58
C SER A 257 -13.26 11.36 -4.67
N ALA A 258 -12.54 10.24 -4.63
CA ALA A 258 -13.14 8.91 -4.66
C ALA A 258 -14.08 8.68 -3.47
N THR A 259 -15.30 8.24 -3.76
CA THR A 259 -16.29 7.90 -2.74
C THR A 259 -15.89 6.65 -1.94
N PRO A 260 -16.48 6.42 -0.74
CA PRO A 260 -16.24 5.19 0.02
C PRO A 260 -16.50 3.91 -0.80
N ALA A 261 -17.55 3.91 -1.64
CA ALA A 261 -17.87 2.78 -2.52
C ALA A 261 -16.79 2.53 -3.58
N GLN A 262 -16.24 3.59 -4.17
CA GLN A 262 -15.16 3.48 -5.17
C GLN A 262 -13.85 3.02 -4.52
N GLN A 263 -13.53 3.50 -3.32
CA GLN A 263 -12.37 3.02 -2.56
C GLN A 263 -12.51 1.53 -2.20
N GLN A 264 -13.68 1.10 -1.74
CA GLN A 264 -13.98 -0.30 -1.49
C GLN A 264 -13.83 -1.15 -2.76
N ARG A 265 -14.42 -0.72 -3.88
CA ARG A 265 -14.33 -1.44 -5.15
C ARG A 265 -12.88 -1.59 -5.62
N CYS A 266 -12.08 -0.52 -5.53
CA CYS A 266 -10.64 -0.57 -5.86
C CYS A 266 -9.90 -1.57 -4.96
N ALA A 267 -10.14 -1.54 -3.64
CA ALA A 267 -9.51 -2.44 -2.70
C ALA A 267 -9.88 -3.91 -2.98
N ILE A 268 -11.15 -4.20 -3.31
CA ILE A 268 -11.60 -5.54 -3.70
C ILE A 268 -10.91 -6.01 -4.99
N ILE A 269 -10.89 -5.18 -6.04
CA ILE A 269 -10.22 -5.51 -7.31
C ILE A 269 -8.74 -5.82 -7.07
N PHE A 270 -8.06 -4.98 -6.29
CA PHE A 270 -6.65 -5.16 -5.97
C PHE A 270 -6.42 -6.44 -5.16
N SER A 271 -7.16 -6.63 -4.06
CA SER A 271 -6.97 -7.78 -3.17
C SER A 271 -7.26 -9.11 -3.87
N GLN A 272 -8.31 -9.19 -4.67
CA GLN A 272 -8.63 -10.39 -5.45
C GLN A 272 -7.56 -10.71 -6.50
N SER A 273 -6.95 -9.69 -7.10
CA SER A 273 -5.92 -9.91 -8.11
C SER A 273 -4.56 -10.26 -7.51
N GLU A 274 -4.17 -9.62 -6.40
CA GLU A 274 -2.85 -9.81 -5.81
C GLU A 274 -2.81 -10.96 -4.79
N TYR A 275 -3.92 -11.22 -4.09
CA TYR A 275 -4.03 -12.21 -3.02
C TYR A 275 -5.23 -13.13 -3.25
N PRO A 276 -5.22 -13.96 -4.31
CA PRO A 276 -6.31 -14.91 -4.54
C PRO A 276 -6.45 -15.86 -3.34
N PRO A 277 -7.66 -16.37 -3.07
CA PRO A 277 -7.89 -17.30 -1.97
C PRO A 277 -6.93 -18.50 -2.05
N VAL A 278 -6.24 -18.78 -0.97
CA VAL A 278 -5.37 -19.95 -0.84
C VAL A 278 -6.14 -21.00 -0.07
N ASP A 279 -6.18 -22.23 -0.59
CA ASP A 279 -6.83 -23.37 0.07
C ASP A 279 -5.98 -23.87 1.26
N THR A 280 -5.82 -23.00 2.26
CA THR A 280 -5.20 -23.34 3.53
C THR A 280 -6.25 -23.30 4.62
N LEU A 281 -6.38 -24.40 5.36
CA LEU A 281 -7.23 -24.45 6.55
C LEU A 281 -6.76 -23.36 7.52
N ARG A 282 -7.72 -22.64 8.13
CA ARG A 282 -7.41 -21.74 9.24
C ARG A 282 -6.71 -22.50 10.35
N ALA A 283 -5.76 -21.85 11.00
CA ALA A 283 -5.13 -22.40 12.19
C ALA A 283 -6.21 -22.74 13.23
N PRO A 284 -6.11 -23.88 13.91
CA PRO A 284 -7.01 -24.21 15.01
C PRO A 284 -6.84 -23.18 16.13
N GLY A 285 -7.88 -22.95 16.93
CA GLY A 285 -7.76 -22.16 18.15
C GLY A 285 -6.78 -22.82 19.11
N TYR A 286 -5.85 -22.04 19.66
CA TYR A 286 -4.88 -22.53 20.62
C TYR A 286 -5.35 -22.28 22.05
N ALA A 287 -4.90 -23.12 22.98
CA ALA A 287 -5.23 -23.02 24.41
C ALA A 287 -3.98 -22.57 25.18
N HIS A 288 -3.77 -21.27 25.25
CA HIS A 288 -2.67 -20.65 25.99
C HIS A 288 -3.16 -19.89 27.22
N ASP A 289 -2.35 -19.84 28.28
CA ASP A 289 -2.60 -18.99 29.45
C ASP A 289 -2.53 -17.49 29.06
N ARG A 290 -1.65 -17.14 28.11
CA ARG A 290 -1.51 -15.78 27.57
C ARG A 290 -1.87 -15.77 26.09
N ILE A 291 -2.60 -14.74 25.64
CA ILE A 291 -2.92 -14.53 24.23
C ILE A 291 -1.64 -14.13 23.47
N ARG A 292 -1.30 -14.84 22.41
CA ARG A 292 -0.15 -14.56 21.55
C ARG A 292 -0.54 -13.61 20.41
N LEU A 293 -0.03 -12.38 20.49
CA LEU A 293 -0.24 -11.34 19.48
C LEU A 293 0.94 -11.30 18.52
N GLY A 294 0.70 -11.50 17.24
CA GLY A 294 1.70 -11.33 16.17
C GLY A 294 1.47 -10.02 15.41
N TYR A 295 2.34 -9.04 15.58
CA TYR A 295 2.33 -7.80 14.80
C TYR A 295 3.25 -7.91 13.59
N PHE A 296 2.69 -7.69 12.40
CA PHE A 296 3.39 -7.80 11.13
C PHE A 296 3.60 -6.41 10.53
N SER A 297 4.84 -6.04 10.25
CA SER A 297 5.17 -4.75 9.61
C SER A 297 6.50 -4.77 8.87
N ALA A 298 6.56 -4.05 7.75
CA ALA A 298 7.81 -3.66 7.10
C ALA A 298 8.46 -2.45 7.80
N ASP A 299 7.69 -1.71 8.60
CA ASP A 299 7.99 -0.37 9.06
C ASP A 299 8.50 -0.34 10.51
N PHE A 300 9.08 -1.42 11.00
CA PHE A 300 9.71 -1.48 12.32
C PHE A 300 11.07 -0.77 12.36
N HIS A 301 11.07 0.52 12.01
CA HIS A 301 12.21 1.45 12.00
C HIS A 301 11.67 2.89 12.17
N ASP A 302 12.49 3.92 11.99
CA ASP A 302 12.05 5.33 12.04
C ASP A 302 11.05 5.62 10.92
N HIS A 303 9.79 5.29 11.17
CA HIS A 303 8.65 5.39 10.27
C HIS A 303 7.39 5.80 11.04
N ALA A 304 6.41 6.40 10.36
CA ALA A 304 5.17 6.91 10.95
C ALA A 304 4.42 5.85 11.80
N VAL A 305 4.33 4.60 11.33
CA VAL A 305 3.67 3.50 12.05
C VAL A 305 4.39 3.23 13.37
N ALA A 306 5.73 3.11 13.33
CA ALA A 306 6.54 2.85 14.52
C ALA A 306 6.47 4.03 15.53
N ILE A 307 6.56 5.27 15.02
CA ILE A 307 6.47 6.50 15.84
C ILE A 307 5.14 6.55 16.62
N LEU A 308 4.06 6.05 16.05
CA LEU A 308 2.76 6.00 16.71
C LEU A 308 2.64 4.83 17.68
N SER A 309 3.13 3.63 17.31
CA SER A 309 2.76 2.38 17.97
C SER A 309 3.80 1.80 18.94
N VAL A 310 5.04 2.32 18.98
CA VAL A 310 6.12 1.72 19.77
C VAL A 310 5.78 1.59 21.26
N GLU A 311 5.17 2.62 21.88
CA GLU A 311 4.77 2.58 23.28
C GLU A 311 3.64 1.57 23.53
N LEU A 312 2.76 1.31 22.56
CA LEU A 312 1.73 0.26 22.69
C LEU A 312 2.37 -1.11 22.92
N PHE A 313 3.41 -1.44 22.13
CA PHE A 313 4.09 -2.72 22.28
C PHE A 313 4.79 -2.85 23.64
N GLU A 314 5.27 -1.74 24.23
CA GLU A 314 5.85 -1.69 25.57
C GLU A 314 4.81 -1.85 26.67
N LEU A 315 3.57 -1.37 26.44
CA LEU A 315 2.50 -1.26 27.47
C LEU A 315 1.59 -2.49 27.57
N HIS A 316 1.66 -3.44 26.64
CA HIS A 316 0.83 -4.64 26.75
C HIS A 316 1.02 -5.36 28.08
N ASP A 317 -0.09 -5.78 28.72
CA ASP A 317 -0.08 -6.55 29.97
C ASP A 317 0.53 -7.94 29.73
N ARG A 318 1.79 -8.10 30.12
CA ARG A 318 2.56 -9.34 29.94
C ARG A 318 2.07 -10.51 30.78
N ALA A 319 1.20 -10.28 31.76
CA ALA A 319 0.52 -11.35 32.46
C ALA A 319 -0.57 -12.02 31.59
N ARG A 320 -1.13 -11.28 30.62
CA ARG A 320 -2.23 -11.72 29.77
C ARG A 320 -1.81 -11.94 28.32
N PHE A 321 -0.79 -11.24 27.86
CA PHE A 321 -0.37 -11.23 26.45
C PHE A 321 1.12 -11.58 26.30
N GLU A 322 1.43 -12.33 25.24
CA GLU A 322 2.78 -12.54 24.73
C GLU A 322 2.85 -11.88 23.35
N VAL A 323 3.79 -10.94 23.15
CA VAL A 323 3.79 -10.04 22.00
C VAL A 323 4.97 -10.30 21.08
N PHE A 324 4.66 -10.64 19.82
CA PHE A 324 5.62 -11.00 18.78
C PHE A 324 5.64 -9.91 17.70
N GLY A 325 6.84 -9.48 17.30
CA GLY A 325 7.04 -8.59 16.15
C GLY A 325 7.62 -9.37 14.98
N PHE A 326 6.90 -9.42 13.85
CA PHE A 326 7.39 -9.99 12.59
C PHE A 326 7.82 -8.87 11.66
N SER A 327 9.16 -8.68 11.54
CA SER A 327 9.75 -7.64 10.69
C SER A 327 10.05 -8.18 9.31
N HIS A 328 9.22 -7.83 8.32
CA HIS A 328 9.40 -8.30 6.94
C HIS A 328 10.05 -7.26 6.01
N GLY A 329 10.28 -6.03 6.47
CA GLY A 329 11.03 -5.02 5.75
C GLY A 329 12.55 -5.12 5.98
N ARG A 330 13.34 -4.77 4.95
CA ARG A 330 14.78 -4.53 5.11
C ARG A 330 14.96 -3.13 5.67
N SER A 331 15.13 -3.01 6.97
CA SER A 331 15.17 -1.73 7.67
C SER A 331 16.54 -1.48 8.31
N PRO A 332 17.00 -0.21 8.39
CA PRO A 332 18.23 0.14 9.09
C PRO A 332 18.12 -0.17 10.58
N ASP A 333 19.25 -0.42 11.24
CA ASP A 333 19.30 -0.60 12.69
C ASP A 333 19.38 0.75 13.40
N ASP A 334 18.32 1.55 13.27
CA ASP A 334 18.19 2.86 13.91
C ASP A 334 17.78 2.78 15.38
N ALA A 335 17.67 3.94 16.02
CA ALA A 335 17.28 4.02 17.45
C ALA A 335 15.84 3.51 17.68
N MET A 336 14.92 3.76 16.75
CA MET A 336 13.54 3.31 16.83
C MET A 336 13.48 1.78 16.73
N ARG A 337 14.19 1.16 15.77
CA ARG A 337 14.25 -0.29 15.64
C ARG A 337 14.80 -0.97 16.89
N ARG A 338 15.84 -0.40 17.50
CA ARG A 338 16.39 -0.91 18.78
C ARG A 338 15.40 -0.78 19.93
N ARG A 339 14.58 0.29 19.98
CA ARG A 339 13.51 0.44 20.98
C ARG A 339 12.39 -0.59 20.73
N LEU A 340 11.96 -0.78 19.49
CA LEU A 340 10.96 -1.78 19.12
C LEU A 340 11.37 -3.20 19.50
N ARG A 341 12.63 -3.61 19.21
CA ARG A 341 13.13 -4.93 19.60
C ARG A 341 13.01 -5.20 21.10
N ARG A 342 13.14 -4.17 21.94
CA ARG A 342 12.95 -4.30 23.40
C ARG A 342 11.50 -4.30 23.84
N GLY A 343 10.62 -3.73 23.03
CA GLY A 343 9.18 -3.64 23.30
C GLY A 343 8.43 -4.95 23.02
N PHE A 344 9.00 -5.90 22.26
CA PHE A 344 8.42 -7.21 21.99
C PHE A 344 9.03 -8.29 22.89
N ASP A 345 8.25 -9.32 23.25
CA ASP A 345 8.80 -10.52 23.90
C ASP A 345 9.70 -11.29 22.92
N ARG A 346 9.30 -11.31 21.63
CA ARG A 346 10.08 -11.91 20.53
C ARG A 346 10.01 -11.03 19.31
N PHE A 347 11.18 -10.67 18.76
CA PHE A 347 11.31 -9.92 17.52
C PHE A 347 11.92 -10.83 16.44
N ILE A 348 11.20 -11.08 15.37
CA ILE A 348 11.50 -12.09 14.37
C ILE A 348 11.75 -11.42 13.02
N GLU A 349 12.97 -11.56 12.50
CA GLU A 349 13.38 -11.06 11.19
C GLU A 349 12.94 -12.05 10.11
N VAL A 350 12.07 -11.63 9.20
CA VAL A 350 11.48 -12.49 8.16
C VAL A 350 11.54 -11.87 6.76
N ALA A 351 12.36 -10.85 6.58
CA ALA A 351 12.48 -10.11 5.31
C ALA A 351 12.96 -10.95 4.10
N ASP A 352 13.60 -12.09 4.35
CA ASP A 352 14.09 -13.03 3.35
C ASP A 352 13.16 -14.22 3.08
N LYS A 353 11.98 -14.21 3.70
CA LYS A 353 11.03 -15.34 3.65
C LYS A 353 9.80 -15.02 2.80
N SER A 354 9.27 -16.04 2.13
CA SER A 354 7.98 -15.92 1.42
C SER A 354 6.82 -15.75 2.39
N ASP A 355 5.73 -15.16 1.92
CA ASP A 355 4.50 -14.97 2.71
C ASP A 355 4.01 -16.28 3.33
N ARG A 356 4.04 -17.38 2.55
CA ARG A 356 3.70 -18.72 3.03
C ARG A 356 4.63 -19.20 4.15
N ALA A 357 5.93 -18.95 4.03
CA ALA A 357 6.90 -19.34 5.06
C ALA A 357 6.72 -18.52 6.35
N ILE A 358 6.42 -17.22 6.22
CA ILE A 358 6.13 -16.34 7.37
C ILE A 358 4.86 -16.82 8.08
N ALA A 359 3.81 -17.15 7.31
CA ALA A 359 2.57 -17.69 7.87
C ALA A 359 2.80 -19.04 8.57
N ALA A 360 3.66 -19.92 8.05
CA ALA A 360 4.04 -21.16 8.69
C ALA A 360 4.76 -20.91 10.02
N ILE A 361 5.74 -20.00 10.07
CA ILE A 361 6.43 -19.62 11.31
C ILE A 361 5.43 -19.08 12.35
N ALA A 362 4.45 -18.28 11.94
CA ALA A 362 3.44 -17.76 12.85
C ALA A 362 2.56 -18.89 13.42
N ARG A 363 2.18 -19.88 12.60
CA ARG A 363 1.45 -21.08 13.06
C ARG A 363 2.29 -21.96 14.00
N ASP A 364 3.58 -22.16 13.68
CA ASP A 364 4.51 -22.93 14.53
C ASP A 364 4.73 -22.25 15.89
N LEU A 365 4.63 -20.93 15.94
CA LEU A 365 4.64 -20.13 17.17
C LEU A 365 3.25 -20.02 17.80
N GLU A 366 2.25 -20.67 17.22
CA GLU A 366 0.88 -20.71 17.71
C GLU A 366 0.32 -19.29 18.00
N ILE A 367 0.50 -18.36 17.05
CA ILE A 367 -0.04 -17.00 17.17
C ILE A 367 -1.56 -17.04 17.16
N ASP A 368 -2.20 -16.48 18.18
CA ASP A 368 -3.68 -16.42 18.31
C ASP A 368 -4.29 -15.35 17.40
N ILE A 369 -3.66 -14.19 17.32
CA ILE A 369 -4.14 -13.04 16.53
C ILE A 369 -2.99 -12.49 15.68
N ALA A 370 -3.17 -12.47 14.37
CA ALA A 370 -2.26 -11.85 13.43
C ALA A 370 -2.71 -10.41 13.12
N ILE A 371 -1.88 -9.42 13.46
CA ILE A 371 -2.19 -8.01 13.31
C ILE A 371 -1.31 -7.42 12.20
N ASP A 372 -1.91 -7.04 11.08
CA ASP A 372 -1.27 -6.30 10.00
C ASP A 372 -1.23 -4.81 10.32
N LEU A 373 -0.04 -4.21 10.24
CA LEU A 373 0.16 -2.77 10.45
C LEU A 373 0.40 -1.99 9.15
N GLY A 374 0.38 -2.65 7.99
CA GLY A 374 0.69 -2.05 6.70
C GLY A 374 -0.53 -1.80 5.82
N GLY A 375 -1.36 -2.82 5.63
CA GLY A 375 -2.47 -2.79 4.67
C GLY A 375 -1.98 -2.56 3.23
N HIS A 376 -2.68 -1.72 2.47
CA HIS A 376 -2.32 -1.36 1.10
C HIS A 376 -1.25 -0.25 1.02
N THR A 377 -0.26 -0.26 1.91
CA THR A 377 0.94 0.59 1.80
C THR A 377 2.07 -0.12 1.05
N GLY A 378 3.21 0.57 0.83
CA GLY A 378 4.24 0.13 -0.13
C GLY A 378 4.84 -1.27 0.07
N GLN A 379 5.00 -1.74 1.32
CA GLN A 379 5.49 -3.08 1.64
C GLN A 379 4.44 -3.81 2.48
N SER A 380 3.43 -4.35 1.82
CA SER A 380 2.31 -5.04 2.46
C SER A 380 2.67 -6.45 2.93
N CYS A 381 2.08 -6.90 4.04
CA CYS A 381 2.11 -8.30 4.47
C CYS A 381 0.76 -9.02 4.28
N LEU A 382 -0.14 -8.46 3.49
CA LEU A 382 -1.45 -9.07 3.22
C LEU A 382 -1.34 -10.48 2.62
N GLY A 383 -0.30 -10.76 1.86
CA GLY A 383 0.00 -12.11 1.39
C GLY A 383 0.22 -13.10 2.53
N VAL A 384 0.83 -12.66 3.64
CA VAL A 384 0.98 -13.51 4.84
C VAL A 384 -0.40 -13.84 5.42
N LEU A 385 -1.28 -12.82 5.55
CA LEU A 385 -2.63 -13.02 6.07
C LEU A 385 -3.48 -13.93 5.16
N ALA A 386 -3.30 -13.85 3.84
CA ALA A 386 -3.96 -14.72 2.87
C ALA A 386 -3.62 -16.22 3.09
N HIS A 387 -2.48 -16.52 3.72
CA HIS A 387 -2.06 -17.88 4.11
C HIS A 387 -2.52 -18.30 5.52
N ASN A 388 -3.46 -17.57 6.14
CA ASN A 388 -4.04 -17.89 7.45
C ASN A 388 -2.97 -18.17 8.54
N PRO A 389 -2.15 -17.16 8.93
CA PRO A 389 -1.07 -17.33 9.91
C PRO A 389 -1.57 -17.57 11.33
N ALA A 390 -2.83 -17.23 11.63
CA ALA A 390 -3.46 -17.32 12.94
C ALA A 390 -4.97 -17.61 12.82
N PRO A 391 -5.65 -18.00 13.92
CA PRO A 391 -7.10 -18.15 13.97
C PRO A 391 -7.87 -16.86 13.64
N VAL A 392 -7.31 -15.70 13.97
CA VAL A 392 -7.91 -14.38 13.74
C VAL A 392 -6.92 -13.46 13.04
N SER A 393 -7.39 -12.74 12.02
CA SER A 393 -6.63 -11.73 11.27
C SER A 393 -7.24 -10.34 11.47
N VAL A 394 -6.39 -9.36 11.80
CA VAL A 394 -6.79 -7.98 12.11
C VAL A 394 -5.96 -6.99 11.30
N HIS A 395 -6.58 -5.96 10.75
CA HIS A 395 -5.86 -4.79 10.23
C HIS A 395 -5.91 -3.63 11.22
N PHE A 396 -4.78 -2.96 11.40
CA PHE A 396 -4.65 -1.83 12.31
C PHE A 396 -3.66 -0.77 11.81
N LEU A 397 -4.04 0.49 11.88
CA LEU A 397 -3.24 1.70 11.81
C LEU A 397 -2.72 2.12 10.43
N GLY A 398 -1.97 1.28 9.70
CA GLY A 398 -1.15 1.73 8.56
C GLY A 398 -1.92 2.27 7.36
N TYR A 399 -2.92 1.53 6.87
CA TYR A 399 -3.76 1.93 5.76
C TYR A 399 -5.15 2.39 6.23
N PRO A 400 -5.54 3.64 5.98
CA PRO A 400 -6.80 4.19 6.50
C PRO A 400 -7.99 3.90 5.57
N GLY A 401 -8.43 2.65 5.52
CA GLY A 401 -9.55 2.21 4.67
C GLY A 401 -9.78 0.70 4.75
N THR A 402 -10.81 0.21 4.05
CA THR A 402 -11.05 -1.23 3.89
C THR A 402 -9.98 -1.86 3.00
N LEU A 403 -9.56 -3.07 3.35
CA LEU A 403 -8.60 -3.83 2.54
C LEU A 403 -9.27 -4.57 1.38
N GLY A 404 -10.60 -4.73 1.39
CA GLY A 404 -11.31 -5.49 0.36
C GLY A 404 -10.93 -6.98 0.33
N ALA A 405 -10.34 -7.49 1.42
CA ALA A 405 -9.74 -8.80 1.53
C ALA A 405 -10.59 -9.72 2.42
N SER A 406 -11.14 -10.80 1.85
CA SER A 406 -12.05 -11.73 2.56
C SER A 406 -11.37 -12.54 3.66
N PHE A 407 -10.04 -12.57 3.70
CA PHE A 407 -9.23 -13.28 4.69
C PHE A 407 -8.83 -12.41 5.89
N VAL A 408 -9.25 -11.15 5.92
CA VAL A 408 -9.06 -10.25 7.07
C VAL A 408 -10.39 -10.15 7.82
N ASP A 409 -10.38 -10.55 9.09
CA ASP A 409 -11.62 -10.63 9.89
C ASP A 409 -12.05 -9.27 10.43
N TYR A 410 -11.10 -8.47 10.92
CA TYR A 410 -11.38 -7.23 11.63
C TYR A 410 -10.52 -6.06 11.17
N LEU A 411 -11.12 -4.87 11.19
CA LEU A 411 -10.45 -3.58 11.10
C LEU A 411 -10.63 -2.85 12.44
N ILE A 412 -9.55 -2.40 13.05
CA ILE A 412 -9.61 -1.52 14.23
C ILE A 412 -9.97 -0.11 13.78
N ALA A 413 -11.04 0.44 14.34
CA ALA A 413 -11.51 1.79 14.04
C ALA A 413 -12.15 2.43 15.28
N ASP A 414 -12.74 3.61 15.13
CA ASP A 414 -13.61 4.27 16.11
C ASP A 414 -14.89 4.77 15.43
N PRO A 415 -15.94 5.13 16.19
CA PRO A 415 -17.24 5.54 15.63
C PRO A 415 -17.20 6.84 14.80
N ILE A 416 -16.16 7.66 14.92
CA ILE A 416 -15.99 8.88 14.14
C ILE A 416 -15.44 8.53 12.77
N VAL A 417 -14.46 7.62 12.74
CA VAL A 417 -13.77 7.23 11.50
C VAL A 417 -14.64 6.33 10.64
N VAL A 418 -15.33 5.36 11.26
CA VAL A 418 -16.30 4.47 10.60
C VAL A 418 -17.66 4.59 11.29
N PRO A 419 -18.45 5.61 10.97
CA PRO A 419 -19.81 5.71 11.52
C PRO A 419 -20.72 4.63 10.91
N SER A 420 -21.86 4.38 11.55
CA SER A 420 -22.77 3.28 11.20
C SER A 420 -23.25 3.32 9.74
N GLU A 421 -23.49 4.52 9.20
CA GLU A 421 -23.90 4.74 7.82
C GLU A 421 -22.81 4.38 6.79
N GLN A 422 -21.52 4.43 7.17
CA GLN A 422 -20.39 4.08 6.32
C GLN A 422 -19.98 2.61 6.45
N ARG A 423 -20.53 1.88 7.43
CA ARG A 423 -20.18 0.48 7.72
C ARG A 423 -20.29 -0.45 6.50
N GLN A 424 -21.23 -0.20 5.62
CA GLN A 424 -21.47 -0.99 4.41
C GLN A 424 -20.29 -0.99 3.41
N PHE A 425 -19.38 -0.02 3.50
CA PHE A 425 -18.23 0.12 2.61
C PHE A 425 -16.96 -0.58 3.14
N TYR A 426 -17.09 -1.43 4.15
CA TYR A 426 -15.98 -2.21 4.72
C TYR A 426 -16.29 -3.70 4.62
N THR A 427 -15.34 -4.47 4.10
CA THR A 427 -15.46 -5.93 4.00
C THR A 427 -15.19 -6.62 5.33
N GLU A 428 -14.27 -6.06 6.13
CA GLU A 428 -13.92 -6.51 7.46
C GLU A 428 -15.03 -6.21 8.47
N ARG A 429 -15.09 -6.93 9.57
CA ARG A 429 -15.85 -6.51 10.75
C ARG A 429 -15.11 -5.39 11.48
N ILE A 430 -15.83 -4.45 12.05
CA ILE A 430 -15.22 -3.30 12.71
C ILE A 430 -15.11 -3.57 14.20
N ALA A 431 -13.91 -3.44 14.74
CA ALA A 431 -13.65 -3.41 16.16
C ALA A 431 -13.50 -1.96 16.61
N TYR A 432 -14.56 -1.43 17.22
CA TYR A 432 -14.65 -0.03 17.62
C TYR A 432 -13.99 0.23 18.95
N LEU A 433 -12.93 1.04 18.94
CA LEU A 433 -12.36 1.63 20.14
C LEU A 433 -13.21 2.83 20.61
N PRO A 434 -13.32 3.08 21.92
CA PRO A 434 -14.29 4.04 22.44
C PRO A 434 -13.90 5.51 22.24
N ASP A 435 -12.61 5.81 22.10
CA ASP A 435 -12.10 7.19 22.07
C ASP A 435 -11.51 7.58 20.72
N THR A 436 -10.54 6.83 20.23
CA THR A 436 -9.89 7.01 18.92
C THR A 436 -9.19 5.71 18.52
N CYS A 437 -9.11 5.47 17.21
CA CYS A 437 -8.33 4.34 16.67
C CYS A 437 -6.83 4.68 16.51
N GLN A 438 -6.42 5.92 16.69
CA GLN A 438 -5.03 6.33 16.54
C GLN A 438 -4.29 6.28 17.87
N VAL A 439 -3.37 5.33 17.98
CA VAL A 439 -2.41 5.24 19.09
C VAL A 439 -1.36 6.33 19.00
N ASN A 440 -0.74 6.67 20.12
CA ASN A 440 0.36 7.64 20.19
C ASN A 440 1.45 7.16 21.16
N ASP A 441 2.67 7.66 20.98
CA ASP A 441 3.81 7.50 21.88
C ASP A 441 4.00 8.79 22.69
N ARG A 442 3.88 8.71 24.03
CA ARG A 442 4.08 9.84 24.94
C ARG A 442 5.56 10.16 25.20
N GLN A 443 6.46 9.26 24.83
CA GLN A 443 7.91 9.44 25.02
C GLN A 443 8.56 10.20 23.85
N ARG A 444 7.75 10.74 22.92
CA ARG A 444 8.27 11.54 21.81
C ARG A 444 8.95 12.79 22.30
N VAL A 445 10.23 12.94 21.96
CA VAL A 445 11.06 14.07 22.36
C VAL A 445 10.79 15.28 21.45
N ILE A 446 10.53 16.43 22.07
CA ILE A 446 10.56 17.74 21.39
C ILE A 446 11.92 18.36 21.75
N ALA A 447 12.70 18.77 20.74
CA ALA A 447 14.00 19.40 20.99
C ALA A 447 13.84 20.68 21.83
N ASP A 448 14.79 20.91 22.74
CA ASP A 448 14.81 22.14 23.56
C ASP A 448 15.11 23.40 22.76
N ARG A 449 15.60 23.23 21.52
CA ARG A 449 15.89 24.33 20.60
C ARG A 449 14.65 25.17 20.32
N THR A 450 14.77 26.48 20.46
CA THR A 450 13.78 27.46 20.00
C THR A 450 14.25 28.05 18.67
N PHE A 451 13.47 27.81 17.62
CA PHE A 451 13.71 28.40 16.32
C PHE A 451 13.14 29.81 16.25
N THR A 452 13.88 30.75 15.73
CA THR A 452 13.35 32.05 15.36
C THR A 452 12.63 31.97 14.02
N ARG A 453 11.66 32.87 13.77
CA ARG A 453 10.97 32.94 12.48
C ARG A 453 11.95 33.21 11.33
N ALA A 454 12.99 34.03 11.57
CA ALA A 454 14.02 34.33 10.58
C ALA A 454 14.83 33.08 10.15
N GLU A 455 15.24 32.24 11.09
CA GLU A 455 15.92 30.97 10.77
C GLU A 455 15.03 30.02 9.93
N LEU A 456 13.72 30.12 10.07
CA LEU A 456 12.74 29.30 9.37
C LEU A 456 12.27 29.94 8.05
N GLY A 457 12.79 31.12 7.67
CA GLY A 457 12.35 31.86 6.49
C GLY A 457 10.95 32.44 6.60
N LEU A 458 10.43 32.60 7.82
CA LEU A 458 9.12 33.14 8.10
C LEU A 458 9.19 34.65 8.36
N PRO A 459 8.11 35.41 8.05
CA PRO A 459 8.08 36.84 8.34
C PRO A 459 8.14 37.10 9.85
N ALA A 460 8.78 38.18 10.26
CA ALA A 460 8.90 38.58 11.67
C ALA A 460 7.54 38.75 12.36
N GLY A 461 6.55 39.25 11.62
CA GLY A 461 5.16 39.42 12.07
C GLY A 461 4.18 38.73 11.13
N GLY A 462 2.89 38.80 11.44
CA GLY A 462 1.82 38.17 10.68
C GLY A 462 1.50 36.75 11.17
N PHE A 463 0.37 36.23 10.68
CA PHE A 463 -0.15 34.92 11.05
C PHE A 463 0.46 33.81 10.20
N VAL A 464 0.94 32.75 10.83
CA VAL A 464 1.57 31.62 10.17
C VAL A 464 0.61 30.42 10.18
N TYR A 465 -0.06 30.21 9.06
CA TYR A 465 -0.71 28.93 8.78
C TYR A 465 0.33 27.91 8.38
N CYS A 466 0.22 26.65 8.81
CA CYS A 466 1.09 25.60 8.32
C CYS A 466 0.33 24.34 7.94
N CYS A 467 0.90 23.56 7.04
CA CYS A 467 0.49 22.18 6.76
C CYS A 467 1.74 21.35 6.43
N PHE A 468 2.05 20.41 7.29
CA PHE A 468 3.22 19.53 7.11
C PHE A 468 2.83 18.12 6.61
N ASN A 469 1.66 18.01 6.01
CA ASN A 469 1.25 16.80 5.29
C ASN A 469 2.11 16.59 4.04
N GLY A 470 2.24 15.35 3.59
CA GLY A 470 2.85 15.04 2.31
C GLY A 470 2.14 15.75 1.16
N SER A 471 2.91 16.21 0.18
CA SER A 471 2.41 17.04 -0.95
C SER A 471 1.24 16.39 -1.70
N TYR A 472 1.21 15.08 -1.82
CA TYR A 472 0.14 14.33 -2.49
C TYR A 472 -1.24 14.47 -1.84
N LYS A 473 -1.30 14.96 -0.60
CA LYS A 473 -2.56 15.24 0.11
C LYS A 473 -3.11 16.64 -0.19
N ILE A 474 -2.27 17.54 -0.73
CA ILE A 474 -2.65 18.90 -1.06
C ILE A 474 -3.31 18.89 -2.44
N GLU A 475 -4.60 19.16 -2.48
CA GLU A 475 -5.40 19.18 -3.70
C GLU A 475 -5.97 20.58 -3.99
N PRO A 476 -6.42 20.85 -5.23
CA PRO A 476 -6.86 22.19 -5.62
C PRO A 476 -7.91 22.82 -4.71
N THR A 477 -8.88 22.05 -4.21
CA THR A 477 -10.02 22.58 -3.43
C THR A 477 -9.55 23.11 -2.07
N VAL A 478 -8.70 22.38 -1.35
CA VAL A 478 -8.15 22.86 -0.08
C VAL A 478 -7.19 24.02 -0.31
N PHE A 479 -6.41 23.97 -1.39
CA PHE A 479 -5.49 25.06 -1.73
C PHE A 479 -6.22 26.36 -2.11
N ASP A 480 -7.37 26.26 -2.78
CA ASP A 480 -8.27 27.40 -3.05
C ASP A 480 -8.72 28.09 -1.75
N VAL A 481 -9.11 27.31 -0.75
CA VAL A 481 -9.47 27.83 0.57
C VAL A 481 -8.28 28.53 1.21
N TRP A 482 -7.10 27.92 1.20
CA TRP A 482 -5.90 28.52 1.78
C TRP A 482 -5.50 29.83 1.08
N MET A 483 -5.65 29.93 -0.23
CA MET A 483 -5.39 31.17 -0.96
C MET A 483 -6.40 32.26 -0.64
N ARG A 484 -7.67 31.92 -0.44
CA ARG A 484 -8.69 32.89 0.04
C ARG A 484 -8.34 33.41 1.44
N LEU A 485 -7.91 32.52 2.35
CA LEU A 485 -7.44 32.92 3.69
C LEU A 485 -6.25 33.87 3.61
N LEU A 486 -5.24 33.56 2.82
CA LEU A 486 -4.08 34.44 2.66
C LEU A 486 -4.46 35.82 2.11
N ARG A 487 -5.43 35.94 1.20
CA ARG A 487 -5.91 37.23 0.71
C ARG A 487 -6.66 38.03 1.77
N ARG A 488 -7.39 37.36 2.67
CA ARG A 488 -8.23 37.99 3.70
C ARG A 488 -7.44 38.35 4.97
N VAL A 489 -6.38 37.63 5.27
CA VAL A 489 -5.53 37.85 6.46
C VAL A 489 -4.22 38.47 6.01
N GLU A 490 -4.14 39.80 6.16
CA GLU A 490 -2.97 40.55 5.73
C GLU A 490 -1.70 40.11 6.45
N GLY A 491 -0.56 40.06 5.74
CA GLY A 491 0.72 39.63 6.28
C GLY A 491 0.83 38.15 6.65
N SER A 492 -0.24 37.35 6.49
CA SER A 492 -0.16 35.92 6.75
C SER A 492 0.62 35.16 5.68
N VAL A 493 1.15 34.00 6.07
CA VAL A 493 1.86 33.07 5.18
C VAL A 493 1.33 31.66 5.37
N LEU A 494 1.50 30.84 4.33
CA LEU A 494 1.27 29.39 4.37
C LEU A 494 2.63 28.69 4.37
N TRP A 495 2.90 27.91 5.43
CA TRP A 495 4.18 27.22 5.64
C TRP A 495 4.01 25.72 5.43
N LEU A 496 4.66 25.20 4.40
CA LEU A 496 4.55 23.82 3.93
C LEU A 496 5.90 23.10 4.03
N VAL A 497 5.91 21.78 3.94
CA VAL A 497 7.12 20.98 3.74
C VAL A 497 7.36 20.79 2.23
N ALA A 498 8.60 20.99 1.80
CA ALA A 498 9.02 20.62 0.46
C ALA A 498 9.39 19.13 0.41
N ASP A 499 8.48 18.30 -0.08
CA ASP A 499 8.74 16.86 -0.27
C ASP A 499 9.65 16.59 -1.47
N ASN A 500 9.70 17.53 -2.42
CA ASN A 500 10.50 17.45 -3.63
C ASN A 500 10.64 18.83 -4.30
N ASP A 501 11.56 18.94 -5.26
CA ASP A 501 11.91 20.21 -5.91
C ASP A 501 10.79 20.80 -6.80
N ALA A 502 9.85 19.98 -7.28
CA ALA A 502 8.76 20.44 -8.13
C ALA A 502 7.64 21.13 -7.32
N VAL A 503 7.39 20.69 -6.09
CA VAL A 503 6.29 21.19 -5.24
C VAL A 503 6.37 22.70 -5.00
N PRO A 504 7.53 23.29 -4.59
CA PRO A 504 7.61 24.72 -4.38
C PRO A 504 7.29 25.53 -5.64
N ALA A 505 7.82 25.12 -6.79
CA ALA A 505 7.59 25.81 -8.05
C ALA A 505 6.12 25.74 -8.47
N ASN A 506 5.52 24.56 -8.39
CA ASN A 506 4.13 24.34 -8.80
C ASN A 506 3.15 25.08 -7.86
N LEU A 507 3.28 24.94 -6.54
CA LEU A 507 2.38 25.60 -5.60
C LEU A 507 2.51 27.12 -5.61
N ARG A 508 3.70 27.68 -5.82
CA ARG A 508 3.88 29.14 -6.00
C ARG A 508 3.20 29.62 -7.28
N ARG A 509 3.32 28.88 -8.38
CA ARG A 509 2.58 29.19 -9.62
C ARG A 509 1.07 29.16 -9.39
N GLU A 510 0.57 28.12 -8.71
CA GLU A 510 -0.84 27.98 -8.37
C GLU A 510 -1.34 29.10 -7.43
N ALA A 511 -0.49 29.59 -6.52
CA ALA A 511 -0.81 30.74 -5.67
C ALA A 511 -0.97 32.02 -6.51
N VAL A 512 -0.04 32.27 -7.45
CA VAL A 512 -0.11 33.45 -8.34
C VAL A 512 -1.38 33.41 -9.20
N VAL A 513 -1.75 32.25 -9.75
CA VAL A 513 -3.00 32.07 -10.52
C VAL A 513 -4.24 32.44 -9.67
N ARG A 514 -4.17 32.24 -8.34
CA ARG A 514 -5.23 32.58 -7.38
C ARG A 514 -5.10 33.98 -6.77
N GLY A 515 -4.22 34.81 -7.33
CA GLY A 515 -4.04 36.22 -6.89
C GLY A 515 -3.27 36.37 -5.56
N VAL A 516 -2.45 35.40 -5.20
CA VAL A 516 -1.58 35.47 -4.02
C VAL A 516 -0.12 35.43 -4.46
N SER A 517 0.73 36.34 -3.91
CA SER A 517 2.16 36.28 -4.19
C SER A 517 2.76 34.96 -3.80
N GLY A 518 3.57 34.35 -4.68
CA GLY A 518 4.24 33.09 -4.43
C GLY A 518 5.13 33.09 -3.19
N ASP A 519 5.65 34.24 -2.77
CA ASP A 519 6.51 34.41 -1.58
C ASP A 519 5.74 34.18 -0.27
N ARG A 520 4.41 34.26 -0.31
CA ARG A 520 3.56 33.96 0.84
C ARG A 520 3.37 32.44 1.05
N VAL A 521 3.85 31.60 0.12
CA VAL A 521 3.94 30.16 0.27
C VAL A 521 5.39 29.80 0.60
N VAL A 522 5.66 29.60 1.89
CA VAL A 522 6.99 29.35 2.44
C VAL A 522 7.20 27.84 2.57
N PHE A 523 8.41 27.35 2.27
CA PHE A 523 8.72 25.93 2.33
C PHE A 523 9.81 25.63 3.36
N ALA A 524 9.52 24.65 4.22
CA ALA A 524 10.43 24.13 5.21
C ALA A 524 11.19 22.90 4.67
N PRO A 525 12.49 22.76 4.96
CA PRO A 525 13.22 21.53 4.66
C PRO A 525 12.80 20.39 5.60
N ARG A 526 13.09 19.14 5.22
CA ARG A 526 13.02 17.99 6.14
C ARG A 526 14.16 18.12 7.16
N ILE A 527 13.84 17.95 8.44
CA ILE A 527 14.78 17.96 9.56
C ILE A 527 14.44 16.80 10.52
N PRO A 528 15.32 16.43 11.46
CA PRO A 528 15.05 15.40 12.44
C PRO A 528 13.74 15.62 13.20
N LEU A 529 13.04 14.55 13.58
CA LEU A 529 11.68 14.61 14.17
C LEU A 529 11.59 15.52 15.40
N ALA A 530 12.55 15.44 16.32
CA ALA A 530 12.57 16.27 17.51
C ALA A 530 12.63 17.77 17.20
N ASP A 531 13.48 18.17 16.24
CA ASP A 531 13.57 19.55 15.74
C ASP A 531 12.32 19.93 14.95
N HIS A 532 11.78 18.98 14.15
CA HIS A 532 10.52 19.20 13.43
C HIS A 532 9.38 19.51 14.39
N MET A 533 9.29 18.80 15.51
CA MET A 533 8.28 19.08 16.53
C MET A 533 8.53 20.44 17.22
N ALA A 534 9.78 20.80 17.51
CA ALA A 534 10.12 22.08 18.11
C ALA A 534 9.74 23.27 17.22
N ARG A 535 9.94 23.17 15.89
CA ARG A 535 9.60 24.26 14.96
C ARG A 535 8.10 24.54 14.84
N HIS A 536 7.21 23.62 15.23
CA HIS A 536 5.76 23.88 15.25
C HIS A 536 5.38 25.10 16.09
N ARG A 537 6.20 25.44 17.12
CA ARG A 537 6.00 26.63 17.97
C ARG A 537 6.06 27.95 17.20
N ALA A 538 6.65 27.96 15.99
CA ALA A 538 6.72 29.15 15.14
C ALA A 538 5.45 29.37 14.30
N ALA A 539 4.57 28.37 14.22
CA ALA A 539 3.28 28.44 13.54
C ALA A 539 2.15 28.84 14.51
N ASP A 540 1.07 29.33 13.94
CA ASP A 540 -0.10 29.77 14.70
C ASP A 540 -1.26 28.78 14.62
N LEU A 541 -1.50 28.15 13.45
CA LEU A 541 -2.57 27.19 13.21
C LEU A 541 -2.13 26.18 12.13
N PHE A 542 -2.32 24.88 12.40
CA PHE A 542 -2.18 23.84 11.41
C PHE A 542 -3.47 23.71 10.62
N LEU A 543 -3.41 23.82 9.30
CA LEU A 543 -4.50 23.65 8.36
C LEU A 543 -4.42 22.24 7.75
N ASP A 544 -5.42 21.41 8.05
CA ASP A 544 -5.48 20.04 7.55
C ASP A 544 -6.02 19.96 6.12
N THR A 545 -5.68 18.89 5.41
CA THR A 545 -6.13 18.55 4.06
C THR A 545 -7.48 17.82 4.08
N PHE A 546 -8.27 17.87 2.98
CA PHE A 546 -9.66 17.43 2.99
C PHE A 546 -9.87 15.94 2.74
N TYR A 547 -9.33 15.40 1.65
CA TYR A 547 -9.58 13.99 1.29
C TYR A 547 -8.75 13.00 2.10
N PHE A 548 -7.54 13.39 2.48
CA PHE A 548 -6.67 12.59 3.31
C PHE A 548 -6.10 13.45 4.44
N ASN A 549 -6.72 13.40 5.59
CA ASN A 549 -6.34 14.19 6.76
C ASN A 549 -4.91 13.88 7.27
N ALA A 550 -4.43 14.75 8.11
CA ALA A 550 -3.23 14.54 8.91
C ALA A 550 -3.48 13.46 9.96
N HIS A 551 -2.61 12.46 10.00
CA HIS A 551 -2.59 11.39 11.02
C HIS A 551 -1.45 11.65 12.02
N THR A 552 -0.26 11.09 11.74
CA THR A 552 0.95 11.32 12.54
C THR A 552 1.31 12.81 12.62
N THR A 553 1.10 13.56 11.53
CA THR A 553 1.37 14.99 11.46
C THR A 553 0.43 15.82 12.35
N ALA A 554 -0.86 15.46 12.45
CA ALA A 554 -1.79 16.09 13.39
C ALA A 554 -1.39 15.81 14.83
N SER A 555 -1.08 14.54 15.17
CA SER A 555 -0.61 14.18 16.50
C SER A 555 0.69 14.90 16.88
N ALA A 556 1.62 15.06 15.93
CA ALA A 556 2.87 15.79 16.17
C ALA A 556 2.61 17.28 16.45
N ALA A 557 1.72 17.92 15.68
CA ALA A 557 1.33 19.31 15.89
C ALA A 557 0.66 19.51 17.25
N LEU A 558 -0.32 18.68 17.61
CA LEU A 558 -1.02 18.72 18.90
C LEU A 558 -0.08 18.45 20.07
N TRP A 559 0.84 17.48 19.94
CA TRP A 559 1.84 17.19 20.95
C TRP A 559 2.80 18.37 21.16
N ALA A 560 3.14 19.08 20.09
CA ALA A 560 3.96 20.30 20.15
C ALA A 560 3.19 21.54 20.65
N GLY A 561 1.88 21.45 20.92
CA GLY A 561 1.04 22.53 21.41
C GLY A 561 0.47 23.44 20.29
N LEU A 562 0.53 23.00 19.02
CA LEU A 562 -0.05 23.72 17.89
C LEU A 562 -1.48 23.24 17.61
N PRO A 563 -2.50 24.11 17.65
CA PRO A 563 -3.86 23.76 17.26
C PRO A 563 -3.94 23.30 15.80
N VAL A 564 -4.76 22.26 15.57
CA VAL A 564 -5.06 21.71 14.24
C VAL A 564 -6.51 22.00 13.92
N LEU A 565 -6.80 22.50 12.72
CA LEU A 565 -8.14 22.67 12.17
C LEU A 565 -8.32 21.66 11.04
N THR A 566 -9.34 20.83 11.10
CA THR A 566 -9.66 19.83 10.09
C THR A 566 -11.06 20.02 9.50
N CYS A 567 -11.30 19.46 8.31
CA CYS A 567 -12.62 19.32 7.71
C CYS A 567 -12.96 17.84 7.60
N ARG A 568 -14.07 17.43 8.19
CA ARG A 568 -14.53 16.04 8.19
C ARG A 568 -15.17 15.69 6.83
N GLY A 569 -14.61 14.66 6.17
CA GLY A 569 -15.17 14.12 4.93
C GLY A 569 -15.98 12.83 5.14
N GLU A 570 -16.04 11.99 4.09
CA GLU A 570 -16.87 10.79 4.07
C GLU A 570 -16.05 9.48 4.19
N THR A 571 -14.77 9.48 3.82
CA THR A 571 -13.90 8.30 3.84
C THR A 571 -13.16 8.17 5.17
N TYR A 572 -12.64 6.99 5.48
CA TYR A 572 -11.81 6.79 6.66
C TYR A 572 -10.67 7.83 6.73
N ALA A 573 -9.91 7.95 5.65
CA ALA A 573 -8.76 8.86 5.59
C ALA A 573 -9.12 10.34 5.81
N SER A 574 -10.33 10.76 5.45
CA SER A 574 -10.82 12.13 5.62
C SER A 574 -11.57 12.39 6.94
N ARG A 575 -11.55 11.43 7.87
CA ARG A 575 -12.25 11.52 9.17
C ARG A 575 -11.30 11.36 10.36
N ILE A 576 -10.05 10.95 10.12
CA ILE A 576 -9.05 10.77 11.19
C ILE A 576 -8.79 12.08 11.94
N GLY A 577 -8.69 13.21 11.24
CA GLY A 577 -8.53 14.51 11.88
C GLY A 577 -9.63 14.81 12.89
N ALA A 578 -10.88 14.48 12.54
CA ALA A 578 -12.03 14.62 13.45
C ALA A 578 -11.94 13.68 14.66
N SER A 579 -11.53 12.42 14.48
CA SER A 579 -11.30 11.48 15.57
C SER A 579 -10.23 12.01 16.55
N VAL A 580 -9.09 12.40 16.02
CA VAL A 580 -7.94 12.92 16.79
C VAL A 580 -8.34 14.17 17.59
N LEU A 581 -9.03 15.13 16.96
CA LEU A 581 -9.48 16.36 17.63
C LEU A 581 -10.55 16.12 18.68
N THR A 582 -11.45 15.18 18.44
CA THR A 582 -12.45 14.79 19.46
C THR A 582 -11.78 14.11 20.65
N ALA A 583 -10.79 13.23 20.39
CA ALA A 583 -10.08 12.52 21.43
C ALA A 583 -9.18 13.42 22.31
N ILE A 584 -8.74 14.58 21.79
CA ILE A 584 -8.02 15.60 22.57
C ILE A 584 -8.97 16.63 23.19
N GLY A 585 -10.29 16.49 23.00
CA GLY A 585 -11.29 17.39 23.54
C GLY A 585 -11.37 18.76 22.87
N LEU A 586 -11.07 18.84 21.56
CA LEU A 586 -11.13 20.04 20.73
C LEU A 586 -12.10 19.85 19.54
N PRO A 587 -13.34 19.32 19.75
CA PRO A 587 -14.29 19.08 18.66
C PRO A 587 -14.70 20.37 17.91
N GLU A 588 -14.57 21.53 18.54
CA GLU A 588 -14.81 22.85 17.93
C GLU A 588 -13.84 23.20 16.79
N LEU A 589 -12.75 22.43 16.60
CA LEU A 589 -11.82 22.55 15.48
C LEU A 589 -12.11 21.55 14.36
N VAL A 590 -13.27 20.90 14.39
CA VAL A 590 -13.75 19.99 13.33
C VAL A 590 -14.84 20.68 12.53
N ALA A 591 -14.52 21.13 11.33
CA ALA A 591 -15.49 21.70 10.41
C ALA A 591 -16.27 20.61 9.67
N GLY A 592 -17.55 20.84 9.40
CA GLY A 592 -18.42 19.97 8.61
C GLY A 592 -18.45 20.31 7.11
N SER A 593 -17.85 21.44 6.72
CA SER A 593 -17.75 21.88 5.33
C SER A 593 -16.53 22.76 5.10
N SER A 594 -16.12 22.89 3.83
CA SER A 594 -15.03 23.79 3.45
C SER A 594 -15.30 25.27 3.78
N ALA A 595 -16.57 25.70 3.73
CA ALA A 595 -16.97 27.05 4.11
C ALA A 595 -16.81 27.29 5.62
N GLU A 596 -17.24 26.34 6.45
CA GLU A 596 -17.05 26.39 7.91
C GLU A 596 -15.56 26.36 8.27
N TYR A 597 -14.78 25.50 7.60
CA TYR A 597 -13.32 25.43 7.78
C TYR A 597 -12.66 26.77 7.47
N GLU A 598 -13.02 27.43 6.35
CA GLU A 598 -12.51 28.77 6.00
C GLU A 598 -12.88 29.81 7.03
N ALA A 599 -14.15 29.80 7.50
CA ALA A 599 -14.64 30.74 8.51
C ALA A 599 -13.89 30.57 9.85
N LEU A 600 -13.72 29.32 10.31
CA LEU A 600 -13.00 29.04 11.55
C LEU A 600 -11.52 29.43 11.45
N ALA A 601 -10.86 29.13 10.33
CA ALA A 601 -9.47 29.51 10.09
C ALA A 601 -9.29 31.03 10.09
N PHE A 602 -10.23 31.76 9.49
CA PHE A 602 -10.22 33.23 9.47
C PHE A 602 -10.45 33.80 10.88
N ASP A 603 -11.43 33.28 11.60
CA ASP A 603 -11.73 33.71 12.97
C ASP A 603 -10.55 33.54 13.91
N LEU A 604 -9.90 32.35 13.86
CA LEU A 604 -8.73 32.07 14.69
C LEU A 604 -7.54 32.97 14.36
N ALA A 605 -7.41 33.39 13.11
CA ALA A 605 -6.35 34.29 12.69
C ALA A 605 -6.60 35.75 13.07
N THR A 606 -7.86 36.18 13.15
CA THR A 606 -8.25 37.57 13.41
C THR A 606 -8.69 37.83 14.84
N GLN A 607 -8.90 36.77 15.62
CA GLN A 607 -9.33 36.85 17.02
C GLN A 607 -8.31 36.20 17.98
N PRO A 608 -7.23 36.91 18.36
CA PRO A 608 -6.15 36.33 19.19
C PRO A 608 -6.63 35.73 20.52
N LYS A 609 -7.68 36.28 21.12
CA LYS A 609 -8.27 35.76 22.35
C LYS A 609 -8.85 34.35 22.14
N LYS A 610 -9.54 34.12 21.01
CA LYS A 610 -10.12 32.83 20.68
C LYS A 610 -9.01 31.78 20.47
N LEU A 611 -8.00 32.10 19.70
CA LEU A 611 -6.83 31.22 19.50
C LEU A 611 -6.11 30.94 20.84
N GLY A 612 -5.90 31.97 21.66
CA GLY A 612 -5.28 31.82 23.00
C GLY A 612 -6.07 30.90 23.93
N THR A 613 -7.40 30.92 23.84
CA THR A 613 -8.25 29.98 24.59
C THR A 613 -8.09 28.54 24.10
N ILE A 614 -8.05 28.32 22.78
CA ILE A 614 -7.80 26.99 22.21
C ILE A 614 -6.41 26.46 22.60
N ARG A 615 -5.37 27.29 22.55
CA ARG A 615 -4.00 26.90 22.94
C ARG A 615 -3.93 26.46 24.40
N ARG A 616 -4.54 27.22 25.31
CA ARG A 616 -4.60 26.84 26.75
C ARG A 616 -5.36 25.53 26.94
N LYS A 617 -6.51 25.39 26.30
CA LYS A 617 -7.29 24.15 26.35
C LYS A 617 -6.48 22.96 25.84
N LEU A 618 -5.74 23.11 24.73
CA LEU A 618 -4.84 22.08 24.22
C LEU A 618 -3.72 21.72 25.23
N GLU A 619 -3.12 22.72 25.86
CA GLU A 619 -2.07 22.52 26.87
C GLU A 619 -2.57 21.71 28.08
N GLU A 620 -3.76 22.04 28.58
CA GLU A 620 -4.42 21.35 29.69
C GLU A 620 -4.81 19.91 29.30
N HIS A 621 -5.38 19.73 28.08
CA HIS A 621 -5.89 18.45 27.61
C HIS A 621 -4.82 17.46 27.17
N ARG A 622 -3.67 17.95 26.71
CA ARG A 622 -2.60 17.11 26.13
C ARG A 622 -2.17 15.93 27.00
N LEU A 623 -2.19 16.09 28.35
CA LEU A 623 -1.79 15.07 29.28
C LEU A 623 -2.97 14.42 30.03
N THR A 624 -4.19 14.87 29.82
CA THR A 624 -5.39 14.45 30.57
C THR A 624 -6.47 13.81 29.71
N TYR A 625 -6.43 14.01 28.41
CA TYR A 625 -7.43 13.49 27.46
C TYR A 625 -6.95 12.20 26.76
N PRO A 626 -7.89 11.41 26.21
CA PRO A 626 -7.60 10.07 25.69
C PRO A 626 -6.56 10.00 24.58
N LEU A 627 -6.40 11.05 23.74
CA LEU A 627 -5.54 11.00 22.54
C LEU A 627 -4.10 10.57 22.88
N PHE A 628 -3.56 11.04 23.97
CA PHE A 628 -2.20 10.74 24.42
C PHE A 628 -2.16 9.85 25.69
N ASP A 629 -3.28 9.28 26.09
CA ASP A 629 -3.33 8.28 27.18
C ASP A 629 -3.04 6.87 26.62
N SER A 630 -1.76 6.61 26.30
CA SER A 630 -1.34 5.32 25.72
C SER A 630 -1.66 4.12 26.62
N PRO A 631 -1.59 4.18 27.98
CA PRO A 631 -2.06 3.09 28.84
C PRO A 631 -3.56 2.80 28.71
N ARG A 632 -4.40 3.83 28.55
CA ARG A 632 -5.84 3.66 28.30
C ARG A 632 -6.08 3.02 26.93
N PHE A 633 -5.34 3.48 25.91
CA PHE A 633 -5.40 2.88 24.59
C PHE A 633 -5.01 1.40 24.62
N ALA A 634 -3.91 1.04 25.31
CA ALA A 634 -3.47 -0.35 25.46
C ALA A 634 -4.57 -1.23 26.07
N ARG A 635 -5.18 -0.79 27.19
CA ARG A 635 -6.30 -1.53 27.82
C ARG A 635 -7.50 -1.69 26.86
N ASN A 636 -7.84 -0.67 26.08
CA ASN A 636 -8.97 -0.72 25.17
C ASN A 636 -8.72 -1.70 24.03
N ILE A 637 -7.54 -1.69 23.40
CA ILE A 637 -7.22 -2.60 22.30
C ILE A 637 -7.05 -4.05 22.80
N GLU A 638 -6.52 -4.26 24.00
CA GLU A 638 -6.45 -5.57 24.66
C GLU A 638 -7.84 -6.16 24.92
N ASN A 639 -8.79 -5.32 25.28
CA ASN A 639 -10.17 -5.72 25.44
C ASN A 639 -10.78 -6.16 24.08
N VAL A 640 -10.49 -5.42 22.98
CA VAL A 640 -10.83 -5.87 21.63
C VAL A 640 -10.24 -7.25 21.37
N TYR A 641 -8.93 -7.44 21.53
CA TYR A 641 -8.25 -8.70 21.26
C TYR A 641 -8.81 -9.87 22.07
N THR A 642 -9.15 -9.64 23.33
CA THR A 642 -9.79 -10.63 24.18
C THR A 642 -11.16 -11.03 23.64
N GLN A 643 -12.02 -10.06 23.27
CA GLN A 643 -13.36 -10.32 22.77
C GLN A 643 -13.36 -11.05 21.43
N ILE A 644 -12.53 -10.62 20.47
CA ILE A 644 -12.47 -11.25 19.16
C ILE A 644 -11.93 -12.68 19.25
N LEU A 645 -10.93 -12.92 20.10
CA LEU A 645 -10.39 -14.28 20.28
C LEU A 645 -11.36 -15.20 21.01
N THR A 646 -12.04 -14.72 22.06
CA THR A 646 -13.08 -15.49 22.77
C THR A 646 -14.16 -15.92 21.77
N ARG A 647 -14.63 -14.98 20.94
CA ARG A 647 -15.61 -15.27 19.91
C ARG A 647 -15.14 -16.34 18.91
N ALA A 648 -13.88 -16.27 18.48
CA ALA A 648 -13.30 -17.25 17.57
C ALA A 648 -13.16 -18.64 18.23
N ARG A 649 -12.76 -18.69 19.51
CA ARG A 649 -12.67 -19.93 20.31
C ARG A 649 -14.04 -20.59 20.54
N ASP A 650 -15.09 -19.77 20.64
CA ASP A 650 -16.49 -20.25 20.73
C ASP A 650 -17.04 -20.71 19.37
N GLY A 651 -16.25 -20.68 18.31
CA GLY A 651 -16.64 -21.06 16.95
C GLY A 651 -17.68 -20.11 16.30
N LEU A 652 -17.81 -18.89 16.83
CA LEU A 652 -18.75 -17.90 16.35
C LEU A 652 -18.14 -17.08 15.19
N PRO A 653 -18.91 -16.74 14.14
CA PRO A 653 -18.40 -15.94 13.02
C PRO A 653 -18.04 -14.52 13.48
N PRO A 654 -17.09 -13.84 12.82
CA PRO A 654 -16.77 -12.46 13.12
C PRO A 654 -18.00 -11.54 13.09
N GLN A 655 -18.10 -10.62 14.05
CA GLN A 655 -19.11 -9.55 14.10
C GLN A 655 -18.50 -8.26 14.59
N ASP A 656 -19.16 -7.13 14.37
CA ASP A 656 -18.70 -5.83 14.89
C ASP A 656 -18.62 -5.86 16.42
N ILE A 657 -17.53 -5.31 16.97
CA ILE A 657 -17.24 -5.27 18.40
C ILE A 657 -17.25 -3.80 18.85
N HIS A 658 -17.89 -3.51 19.97
CA HIS A 658 -17.88 -2.20 20.57
C HIS A 658 -17.31 -2.29 21.99
N VAL A 659 -16.13 -1.71 22.20
CA VAL A 659 -15.55 -1.61 23.54
C VAL A 659 -16.23 -0.47 24.29
N ALA A 660 -16.77 -0.76 25.45
CA ALA A 660 -17.36 0.25 26.30
C ALA A 660 -16.28 1.22 26.84
N ARG A 661 -16.64 2.49 26.98
CA ARG A 661 -15.76 3.42 27.72
C ARG A 661 -15.61 2.91 29.15
N PRO A 662 -14.37 2.85 29.68
CA PRO A 662 -14.21 2.57 31.10
C PRO A 662 -15.02 3.61 31.90
N GLU A 663 -15.78 3.16 32.88
CA GLU A 663 -16.40 4.07 33.85
C GLU A 663 -15.29 4.90 34.51
N SER A 664 -15.45 6.22 34.51
CA SER A 664 -14.47 7.22 34.99
C SER A 664 -14.26 7.13 36.48
#